data_aafb8b5320fe9c84ed94e2fa4c02a8aa
#
_entry.id   aafb8b5320fe9c84ed94e2fa4c02a8aa
#
_cell.length_a   1.000
_cell.length_b   1.000
_cell.length_c   1.000
_cell.angle_alpha   90.00
_cell.angle_beta   90.00
_cell.angle_gamma   90.00
#
_symmetry.space_group_name_H-M   'P 1'
#
loop_
_entity.id
_entity.type
_entity.pdbx_description
1 polymer ?
#
loop_
_entity_poly.entity_id
_entity_poly.type
_entity_poly.pdbx_seq_one_letter_code
_entity_poly.pdbx_strand_id
1 'polypeptide(L)'
;MVSTQNEYTVDLQPFSAMSYDVRSIGRTILILLVTVLMVPAGLSGVQVHASSCYTGLSPNLHITLLVPTSNPARRAWAAIIQSSLQCLGMSVDRVELPFSPNIYDRALVPPASNIGKTFDQGGFDILFVGYNLGIDADPYSLYSSTQFAPSGGNYYLWNNTQNDQLTSMIKTTLDPTIRNETVKQWQVLAYNELPSIPILYDRGIVAYDHTKFPNAQAVFNVYHFPAWPPIEHLTSNPVNGSFILAETGQAPGQGIVPELSTSYYDLAVSSEIFSPLALRNDTIFQNMIPDLATDWSHASDNKTWTVNLRTGVNWQDGQPFTANDVKFTFDLVQNDKFGSPIESFVKGIVGGISNVTVASPTQVVFHLPEPYAYFVQNILGGTPILPQHILSAFSADYSKIANSLFNRPDTGSSTVSNSLPIGTGPYKYIGYDSSTATNHLQRNDNYFNFNDWGRASLLAKGQFQVKDYYVRTIVGGDQAITALSSGEVSFLDSQYHLETQPSFLSSWGTAGISTYDDYGVQEMGVNMEHPILGTGVETPFAQAHPGNATAAAYAARWIRQAISHATPRASIISQLLNGYGLSAITTPVVGNYQTGFALTQGFNTQLQPYPYNLTMATSLLQQTGYTPTSGGGLGQYALIIAVAVVVAIVAVASVYILRVRRKPMAGARPVPSGAPSAPPATNP
;
A
#
# COMPACT_ATOMS: atom_id res chain seq x y z
N MET A 1 -43.55 -33.43 9.11
CA MET A 1 -44.31 -33.43 10.34
C MET A 1 -43.58 -32.57 11.38
N VAL A 2 -44.31 -31.49 11.77
CA VAL A 2 -44.15 -30.71 13.03
C VAL A 2 -42.81 -30.02 13.24
N SER A 3 -42.59 -28.75 12.93
CA SER A 3 -42.98 -27.47 13.58
C SER A 3 -42.64 -27.40 15.10
N THR A 4 -41.70 -26.55 15.46
CA THR A 4 -41.83 -25.63 16.62
C THR A 4 -40.88 -24.45 16.51
N GLN A 5 -41.50 -23.25 16.41
CA GLN A 5 -40.89 -21.95 16.68
C GLN A 5 -40.66 -21.80 18.18
N ASN A 6 -39.60 -21.10 18.55
CA ASN A 6 -39.49 -20.49 19.87
C ASN A 6 -39.18 -18.99 19.73
N GLU A 7 -40.24 -18.20 20.02
CA GLU A 7 -40.15 -16.78 20.29
C GLU A 7 -39.53 -16.54 21.66
N TYR A 8 -38.58 -15.61 21.75
CA TYR A 8 -38.14 -15.01 23.01
C TYR A 8 -38.69 -13.59 23.10
N THR A 9 -39.70 -13.42 23.95
CA THR A 9 -40.21 -12.14 24.43
C THR A 9 -39.29 -11.62 25.55
N VAL A 10 -38.75 -10.39 25.42
CA VAL A 10 -38.08 -9.67 26.47
C VAL A 10 -39.02 -8.66 27.10
N ASP A 11 -39.26 -8.84 28.38
CA ASP A 11 -40.12 -8.02 29.24
C ASP A 11 -39.39 -6.71 29.59
N LEU A 12 -39.97 -5.56 29.30
CA LEU A 12 -39.51 -4.23 29.68
C LEU A 12 -40.37 -3.69 30.83
N GLN A 13 -39.78 -3.57 31.98
CA GLN A 13 -40.33 -2.81 33.11
C GLN A 13 -39.99 -1.31 33.00
N PRO A 14 -40.87 -0.41 33.44
CA PRO A 14 -40.74 1.01 33.12
C PRO A 14 -39.95 1.78 34.23
N PHE A 15 -39.05 2.65 33.80
CA PHE A 15 -38.46 3.69 34.65
C PHE A 15 -39.31 4.97 34.61
N SER A 16 -39.57 5.48 35.80
CA SER A 16 -40.42 6.62 36.14
C SER A 16 -39.85 7.96 35.64
N ALA A 17 -40.78 8.83 35.31
CA ALA A 17 -40.64 10.15 34.71
C ALA A 17 -39.87 11.17 35.56
N MET A 18 -38.98 11.94 34.90
CA MET A 18 -38.65 13.31 35.26
C MET A 18 -39.14 14.21 34.11
N SER A 19 -40.11 15.05 34.47
CA SER A 19 -40.74 15.98 33.53
C SER A 19 -39.83 17.18 33.25
N TYR A 20 -39.39 17.31 32.03
CA TYR A 20 -38.93 18.57 31.48
C TYR A 20 -39.90 19.03 30.38
N ASP A 21 -40.25 20.33 30.43
CA ASP A 21 -41.21 20.93 29.51
C ASP A 21 -40.65 20.97 28.08
N VAL A 22 -40.99 19.94 27.30
CA VAL A 22 -40.54 19.69 25.93
C VAL A 22 -41.39 20.44 24.90
N ARG A 23 -42.44 21.19 25.34
CA ARG A 23 -43.44 21.78 24.41
C ARG A 23 -42.95 23.02 23.65
N SER A 24 -41.91 23.71 24.12
CA SER A 24 -41.36 24.90 23.41
C SER A 24 -40.26 24.57 22.41
N ILE A 25 -39.46 23.53 22.70
CA ILE A 25 -38.35 23.11 21.81
C ILE A 25 -38.87 22.22 20.66
N GLY A 26 -39.89 21.42 20.93
CA GLY A 26 -40.49 20.53 19.92
C GLY A 26 -41.19 21.28 18.78
N ARG A 27 -41.77 22.46 19.03
CA ARG A 27 -42.43 23.25 17.99
C ARG A 27 -41.44 23.90 17.02
N THR A 28 -40.30 24.36 17.49
CA THR A 28 -39.27 24.99 16.63
C THR A 28 -38.52 23.95 15.80
N ILE A 29 -38.25 22.77 16.37
CA ILE A 29 -37.62 21.65 15.63
C ILE A 29 -38.62 21.01 14.65
N LEU A 30 -39.89 20.90 15.00
CA LEU A 30 -40.91 20.35 14.11
C LEU A 30 -41.21 21.28 12.94
N ILE A 31 -41.17 22.60 13.13
CA ILE A 31 -41.32 23.60 12.03
C ILE A 31 -40.07 23.58 11.14
N LEU A 32 -38.86 23.39 11.68
CA LEU A 32 -37.65 23.24 10.88
C LEU A 32 -37.59 21.88 10.15
N LEU A 33 -38.05 20.78 10.75
CA LEU A 33 -38.17 19.47 10.11
C LEU A 33 -39.29 19.41 9.07
N VAL A 34 -40.41 20.09 9.31
CA VAL A 34 -41.53 20.14 8.35
C VAL A 34 -41.22 21.08 7.17
N THR A 35 -40.44 22.16 7.38
CA THR A 35 -39.93 22.99 6.26
C THR A 35 -38.83 22.30 5.45
N VAL A 36 -38.05 21.39 6.03
CA VAL A 36 -37.07 20.56 5.29
C VAL A 36 -37.76 19.34 4.61
N LEU A 37 -38.87 18.84 5.15
CA LEU A 37 -39.62 17.74 4.58
C LEU A 37 -40.75 18.15 3.61
N MET A 38 -41.06 19.45 3.53
CA MET A 38 -41.98 20.02 2.53
C MET A 38 -41.28 20.65 1.32
N VAL A 39 -40.00 20.34 1.07
CA VAL A 39 -39.48 20.38 -0.29
C VAL A 39 -40.13 19.21 -1.01
N PRO A 40 -40.95 19.46 -2.03
CA PRO A 40 -42.00 18.52 -2.46
C PRO A 40 -41.38 17.22 -2.97
N ALA A 41 -42.04 16.11 -2.61
CA ALA A 41 -41.89 14.80 -3.22
C ALA A 41 -42.19 14.81 -4.75
N GLY A 42 -42.06 15.94 -5.41
CA GLY A 42 -42.20 16.17 -6.85
C GLY A 42 -40.87 16.38 -7.58
N LEU A 43 -39.69 16.34 -6.86
CA LEU A 43 -38.37 16.44 -7.48
C LEU A 43 -37.61 15.11 -7.56
N SER A 44 -38.30 13.99 -7.38
CA SER A 44 -37.75 12.65 -7.66
C SER A 44 -37.60 12.36 -9.16
N GLY A 45 -37.18 13.31 -9.94
CA GLY A 45 -36.97 13.20 -11.38
C GLY A 45 -35.98 14.21 -11.96
N VAL A 46 -35.44 15.10 -11.16
CA VAL A 46 -34.34 15.97 -11.62
C VAL A 46 -33.04 15.25 -11.41
N GLN A 47 -32.69 14.37 -12.35
CA GLN A 47 -31.29 14.17 -12.66
C GLN A 47 -30.78 15.55 -13.05
N VAL A 48 -30.07 16.21 -12.12
CA VAL A 48 -29.21 17.34 -12.48
C VAL A 48 -28.08 16.74 -13.32
N HIS A 49 -28.34 16.55 -14.59
CA HIS A 49 -27.27 16.50 -15.57
C HIS A 49 -26.57 17.85 -15.40
N ALA A 50 -25.29 17.82 -15.06
CA ALA A 50 -24.43 18.99 -15.11
C ALA A 50 -24.48 19.52 -16.55
N SER A 51 -25.39 20.45 -16.80
CA SER A 51 -25.77 20.85 -18.15
C SER A 51 -24.78 21.83 -18.78
N SER A 52 -23.73 22.25 -18.11
CA SER A 52 -22.61 22.99 -18.73
C SER A 52 -21.41 23.04 -17.82
N CYS A 53 -20.25 22.62 -18.35
CA CYS A 53 -18.95 22.92 -17.73
C CYS A 53 -18.72 24.43 -17.74
N TYR A 54 -17.99 24.93 -16.75
CA TYR A 54 -17.56 26.32 -16.73
C TYR A 54 -16.51 26.58 -17.81
N THR A 55 -16.46 27.79 -18.33
CA THR A 55 -15.51 28.19 -19.39
C THR A 55 -14.16 28.62 -18.83
N GLY A 56 -14.07 28.89 -17.53
CA GLY A 56 -12.84 29.27 -16.84
C GLY A 56 -13.07 29.60 -15.38
N LEU A 57 -12.01 29.94 -14.67
CA LEU A 57 -11.99 30.51 -13.33
C LEU A 57 -11.41 31.92 -13.37
N SER A 58 -11.93 32.80 -12.50
CA SER A 58 -11.37 34.13 -12.28
C SER A 58 -10.98 34.29 -10.81
N PRO A 59 -9.68 34.55 -10.50
CA PRO A 59 -8.55 34.52 -11.43
C PRO A 59 -8.35 33.12 -12.02
N ASN A 60 -7.52 32.98 -13.05
CA ASN A 60 -7.22 31.68 -13.65
C ASN A 60 -6.48 30.79 -12.65
N LEU A 61 -6.88 29.53 -12.55
CA LEU A 61 -6.19 28.48 -11.81
C LEU A 61 -5.60 27.50 -12.82
N HIS A 62 -4.29 27.56 -12.99
CA HIS A 62 -3.54 26.69 -13.88
C HIS A 62 -2.77 25.62 -13.09
N ILE A 63 -2.81 24.37 -13.54
CA ILE A 63 -2.05 23.24 -13.00
C ILE A 63 -1.59 22.30 -14.11
N THR A 64 -0.48 21.63 -13.90
CA THR A 64 0.04 20.61 -14.79
C THR A 64 -0.07 19.21 -14.16
N LEU A 65 -0.69 18.28 -14.88
CA LEU A 65 -0.71 16.86 -14.56
C LEU A 65 0.48 16.19 -15.24
N LEU A 66 1.46 15.76 -14.46
CA LEU A 66 2.63 15.03 -14.92
C LEU A 66 2.33 13.53 -14.90
N VAL A 67 2.40 12.89 -16.09
CA VAL A 67 1.96 11.52 -16.28
C VAL A 67 3.09 10.68 -16.90
N PRO A 68 3.41 9.49 -16.36
CA PRO A 68 4.43 8.63 -16.93
C PRO A 68 3.95 7.99 -18.24
N THR A 69 4.83 7.99 -19.26
CA THR A 69 4.55 7.36 -20.57
C THR A 69 4.51 5.83 -20.52
N SER A 70 5.13 5.22 -19.50
CA SER A 70 5.27 3.77 -19.35
C SER A 70 3.98 3.04 -18.99
N ASN A 71 2.93 3.75 -18.54
CA ASN A 71 1.67 3.13 -18.12
C ASN A 71 0.47 3.69 -18.91
N PRO A 72 -0.05 2.95 -19.92
CA PRO A 72 -1.18 3.38 -20.73
C PRO A 72 -2.46 3.63 -19.92
N ALA A 73 -2.70 2.84 -18.87
CA ALA A 73 -3.88 3.01 -18.00
C ALA A 73 -3.84 4.34 -17.26
N ARG A 74 -2.68 4.73 -16.67
CA ARG A 74 -2.52 6.04 -16.02
C ARG A 74 -2.76 7.20 -17.00
N ARG A 75 -2.31 7.06 -18.24
CA ARG A 75 -2.56 8.07 -19.27
C ARG A 75 -4.06 8.24 -19.56
N ALA A 76 -4.80 7.13 -19.59
CA ALA A 76 -6.24 7.16 -19.78
C ALA A 76 -6.97 7.77 -18.56
N TRP A 77 -6.60 7.41 -17.33
CA TRP A 77 -7.17 8.01 -16.13
C TRP A 77 -6.89 9.51 -16.05
N ALA A 78 -5.67 9.92 -16.36
CA ALA A 78 -5.29 11.32 -16.38
C ALA A 78 -6.11 12.14 -17.38
N ALA A 79 -6.45 11.58 -18.54
CA ALA A 79 -7.30 12.24 -19.53
C ALA A 79 -8.73 12.47 -19.01
N ILE A 80 -9.31 11.47 -18.33
CA ILE A 80 -10.64 11.58 -17.70
C ILE A 80 -10.61 12.63 -16.59
N ILE A 81 -9.59 12.61 -15.73
CA ILE A 81 -9.44 13.57 -14.62
C ILE A 81 -9.20 14.97 -15.17
N GLN A 82 -8.33 15.14 -16.19
CA GLN A 82 -8.13 16.42 -16.86
C GLN A 82 -9.46 17.03 -17.34
N SER A 83 -10.26 16.24 -18.06
CA SER A 83 -11.56 16.69 -18.56
C SER A 83 -12.51 17.09 -17.42
N SER A 84 -12.49 16.38 -16.30
CA SER A 84 -13.30 16.68 -15.13
C SER A 84 -12.88 17.98 -14.44
N LEU A 85 -11.57 18.22 -14.31
CA LEU A 85 -11.03 19.47 -13.74
C LEU A 85 -11.28 20.67 -14.66
N GLN A 86 -11.14 20.48 -15.97
CA GLN A 86 -11.49 21.50 -16.96
C GLN A 86 -12.99 21.85 -16.90
N CYS A 87 -13.84 20.89 -16.57
CA CYS A 87 -15.27 21.15 -16.37
C CYS A 87 -15.56 22.06 -15.17
N LEU A 88 -14.65 22.13 -14.18
CA LEU A 88 -14.69 23.14 -13.11
C LEU A 88 -14.20 24.53 -13.53
N GLY A 89 -13.73 24.68 -14.78
CA GLY A 89 -13.13 25.91 -15.29
C GLY A 89 -11.64 26.06 -15.01
N MET A 90 -10.96 25.03 -14.49
CA MET A 90 -9.52 25.05 -14.28
C MET A 90 -8.78 24.97 -15.64
N SER A 91 -7.65 25.68 -15.75
CA SER A 91 -6.70 25.48 -16.84
C SER A 91 -5.78 24.32 -16.50
N VAL A 92 -5.89 23.20 -17.23
CA VAL A 92 -5.19 21.97 -16.87
C VAL A 92 -4.42 21.45 -18.07
N ASP A 93 -3.10 21.45 -17.95
CA ASP A 93 -2.21 20.81 -18.91
C ASP A 93 -1.90 19.38 -18.46
N ARG A 94 -1.81 18.47 -19.43
CA ARG A 94 -1.36 17.09 -19.22
C ARG A 94 -0.07 16.88 -19.99
N VAL A 95 1.01 16.64 -19.27
CA VAL A 95 2.33 16.41 -19.83
C VAL A 95 2.75 14.98 -19.55
N GLU A 96 3.05 14.23 -20.62
CA GLU A 96 3.45 12.83 -20.57
C GLU A 96 4.95 12.72 -20.77
N LEU A 97 5.67 12.19 -19.77
CA LEU A 97 7.13 12.07 -19.79
C LEU A 97 7.58 10.66 -19.36
N PRO A 98 8.74 10.18 -19.84
CA PRO A 98 9.38 8.98 -19.29
C PRO A 98 9.73 9.16 -17.81
N PHE A 99 9.73 8.07 -17.03
CA PHE A 99 10.19 8.12 -15.65
C PHE A 99 11.64 8.59 -15.58
N SER A 100 12.54 7.90 -16.26
CA SER A 100 13.96 8.25 -16.28
C SER A 100 14.34 8.93 -17.61
N PRO A 101 15.06 10.05 -17.57
CA PRO A 101 15.41 10.83 -16.39
C PRO A 101 14.29 11.81 -15.95
N ASN A 102 13.29 12.07 -16.80
CA ASN A 102 12.45 13.26 -16.75
C ASN A 102 11.61 13.41 -15.48
N ILE A 103 10.89 12.36 -15.05
CA ILE A 103 10.07 12.41 -13.82
C ILE A 103 10.99 12.33 -12.60
N TYR A 104 12.06 11.52 -12.66
CA TYR A 104 13.05 11.47 -11.57
C TYR A 104 13.61 12.86 -11.27
N ASP A 105 14.09 13.58 -12.28
CA ASP A 105 14.70 14.91 -12.12
C ASP A 105 13.71 16.00 -11.69
N ARG A 106 12.41 15.77 -11.83
CA ARG A 106 11.38 16.74 -11.44
C ARG A 106 10.79 16.48 -10.05
N ALA A 107 10.67 15.22 -9.65
CA ALA A 107 9.91 14.85 -8.46
C ALA A 107 10.62 13.86 -7.53
N LEU A 108 11.09 12.70 -8.06
CA LEU A 108 11.48 11.58 -7.20
C LEU A 108 12.94 11.68 -6.72
N VAL A 109 13.85 12.14 -7.60
CA VAL A 109 15.27 12.37 -7.29
C VAL A 109 15.69 13.71 -7.88
N PRO A 110 15.03 14.82 -7.52
CA PRO A 110 15.27 16.12 -8.15
C PRO A 110 16.65 16.67 -7.77
N PRO A 111 17.36 17.32 -8.72
CA PRO A 111 18.48 18.16 -8.37
C PRO A 111 18.03 19.33 -7.48
N ALA A 112 18.92 19.89 -6.69
CA ALA A 112 18.60 20.93 -5.71
C ALA A 112 17.85 22.14 -6.31
N SER A 113 18.08 22.44 -7.59
CA SER A 113 17.39 23.52 -8.31
C SER A 113 15.89 23.28 -8.52
N ASN A 114 15.44 22.04 -8.53
CA ASN A 114 14.09 21.63 -8.88
C ASN A 114 13.22 21.30 -7.66
N ILE A 115 13.84 21.14 -6.49
CA ILE A 115 13.12 20.79 -5.24
C ILE A 115 12.07 21.87 -4.93
N GLY A 116 10.81 21.44 -4.77
CA GLY A 116 9.67 22.31 -4.42
C GLY A 116 9.22 23.26 -5.55
N LYS A 117 9.85 23.20 -6.71
CA LYS A 117 9.46 24.02 -7.85
C LYS A 117 8.19 23.53 -8.52
N THR A 118 7.44 24.47 -9.13
CA THR A 118 6.31 24.12 -10.00
C THR A 118 6.79 23.44 -11.29
N PHE A 119 5.87 22.88 -12.06
CA PHE A 119 6.22 22.24 -13.32
C PHE A 119 6.96 23.19 -14.26
N ASP A 120 6.50 24.42 -14.42
CA ASP A 120 7.10 25.43 -15.29
C ASP A 120 8.49 25.88 -14.84
N GLN A 121 8.80 25.70 -13.55
CA GLN A 121 10.11 26.02 -12.96
C GLN A 121 11.08 24.83 -12.93
N GLY A 122 10.70 23.67 -13.53
CA GLY A 122 11.51 22.46 -13.58
C GLY A 122 11.15 21.38 -12.57
N GLY A 123 10.22 21.64 -11.65
CA GLY A 123 9.65 20.66 -10.73
C GLY A 123 8.37 20.03 -11.26
N PHE A 124 7.35 19.91 -10.40
CA PHE A 124 6.04 19.35 -10.74
C PHE A 124 4.93 20.00 -9.91
N ASP A 125 3.67 19.92 -10.39
CA ASP A 125 2.49 20.35 -9.65
C ASP A 125 1.77 19.12 -9.08
N ILE A 126 1.33 18.21 -9.95
CA ILE A 126 0.69 16.94 -9.60
C ILE A 126 1.32 15.81 -10.42
N LEU A 127 1.80 14.75 -9.76
CA LEU A 127 2.41 13.57 -10.39
C LEU A 127 1.47 12.36 -10.27
N PHE A 128 1.17 11.72 -11.39
CA PHE A 128 0.51 10.41 -11.43
C PHE A 128 1.52 9.30 -11.15
N VAL A 129 1.33 8.58 -10.07
CA VAL A 129 2.21 7.48 -9.66
C VAL A 129 1.40 6.34 -9.06
N GLY A 130 1.97 5.15 -9.01
CA GLY A 130 1.40 4.01 -8.30
C GLY A 130 2.48 3.29 -7.53
N TYR A 131 2.07 2.68 -6.44
CA TYR A 131 2.91 1.92 -5.52
C TYR A 131 2.32 0.55 -5.28
N ASN A 132 3.17 -0.44 -5.13
CA ASN A 132 2.85 -1.66 -4.41
C ASN A 132 3.55 -1.56 -3.04
N LEU A 133 2.77 -1.31 -2.00
CA LEU A 133 3.27 -0.85 -0.70
C LEU A 133 3.36 -1.95 0.35
N GLY A 134 2.97 -3.17 -0.01
CA GLY A 134 3.00 -4.29 0.92
C GLY A 134 1.97 -4.20 2.04
N ILE A 135 2.10 -5.09 3.02
CA ILE A 135 1.11 -5.33 4.07
C ILE A 135 1.27 -4.35 5.24
N ASP A 136 2.46 -3.82 5.42
CA ASP A 136 2.80 -3.02 6.60
C ASP A 136 2.51 -1.55 6.37
N ALA A 137 1.73 -0.97 7.28
CA ALA A 137 1.43 0.45 7.26
C ALA A 137 2.62 1.26 7.79
N ASP A 138 3.63 1.46 6.97
CA ASP A 138 4.76 2.34 7.30
C ASP A 138 4.78 3.59 6.41
N PRO A 139 4.06 4.66 6.79
CA PRO A 139 4.06 5.91 6.04
C PRO A 139 5.34 6.75 6.23
N TYR A 140 6.26 6.35 7.12
CA TYR A 140 7.41 7.16 7.49
C TYR A 140 8.29 7.52 6.30
N SER A 141 8.65 6.52 5.47
CA SER A 141 9.55 6.73 4.34
C SER A 141 8.98 7.66 3.26
N LEU A 142 7.66 7.64 3.07
CA LEU A 142 6.97 8.43 2.03
C LEU A 142 6.51 9.81 2.52
N TYR A 143 6.27 9.97 3.83
CA TYR A 143 5.55 11.16 4.31
C TYR A 143 6.25 11.94 5.42
N SER A 144 7.24 11.37 6.15
CA SER A 144 7.97 12.13 7.16
C SER A 144 8.80 13.26 6.53
N SER A 145 8.82 14.42 7.17
CA SER A 145 9.63 15.56 6.71
C SER A 145 11.15 15.28 6.77
N THR A 146 11.56 14.29 7.57
CA THR A 146 12.96 13.83 7.61
C THR A 146 13.34 12.98 6.39
N GLN A 147 12.38 12.64 5.54
CA GLN A 147 12.53 11.79 4.36
C GLN A 147 12.29 12.53 3.04
N PHE A 148 12.54 13.83 2.99
CA PHE A 148 12.38 14.60 1.76
C PHE A 148 13.28 14.08 0.62
N ALA A 149 12.71 14.00 -0.58
CA ALA A 149 13.46 13.77 -1.79
C ALA A 149 14.53 14.87 -1.99
N PRO A 150 15.70 14.55 -2.55
CA PRO A 150 16.11 13.29 -3.15
C PRO A 150 16.71 12.27 -2.15
N SER A 151 16.92 12.64 -0.87
CA SER A 151 17.57 11.77 0.11
C SER A 151 16.64 10.72 0.71
N GLY A 152 15.33 10.90 0.58
CA GLY A 152 14.28 9.98 1.05
C GLY A 152 13.11 9.93 0.07
N GLY A 153 12.05 9.22 0.46
CA GLY A 153 10.90 8.93 -0.40
C GLY A 153 9.78 9.99 -0.39
N ASN A 154 9.86 11.02 0.49
CA ASN A 154 8.84 12.08 0.57
C ASN A 154 9.04 13.11 -0.55
N TYR A 155 8.69 12.72 -1.77
CA TYR A 155 8.72 13.62 -2.93
C TYR A 155 7.59 14.65 -2.90
N TYR A 156 6.54 14.41 -2.11
CA TYR A 156 5.46 15.40 -1.88
C TYR A 156 6.00 16.65 -1.18
N LEU A 157 7.10 16.55 -0.46
CA LEU A 157 7.67 17.59 0.39
C LEU A 157 6.68 18.03 1.49
N TRP A 158 5.85 17.10 1.96
CA TRP A 158 4.87 17.37 2.99
C TRP A 158 5.55 17.59 4.34
N ASN A 159 5.53 18.83 4.80
CA ASN A 159 6.09 19.27 6.08
C ASN A 159 4.95 19.51 7.08
N ASN A 160 4.74 18.55 8.00
CA ASN A 160 3.65 18.62 8.97
C ASN A 160 4.09 17.94 10.28
N THR A 161 4.17 18.73 11.35
CA THR A 161 4.65 18.24 12.68
C THR A 161 3.81 17.08 13.23
N GLN A 162 2.48 17.11 13.05
CA GLN A 162 1.60 16.03 13.50
C GLN A 162 1.85 14.75 12.69
N ASN A 163 2.06 14.88 11.39
CA ASN A 163 2.46 13.76 10.53
C ASN A 163 3.77 13.15 11.00
N ASP A 164 4.79 13.97 11.28
CA ASP A 164 6.10 13.46 11.72
C ASP A 164 6.01 12.72 13.06
N GLN A 165 5.22 13.23 13.99
CA GLN A 165 4.96 12.55 15.26
C GLN A 165 4.27 11.20 15.05
N LEU A 166 3.19 11.15 14.24
CA LEU A 166 2.44 9.93 14.01
C LEU A 166 3.27 8.90 13.25
N THR A 167 3.99 9.30 12.20
CA THR A 167 4.83 8.39 11.41
C THR A 167 6.00 7.84 12.22
N SER A 168 6.62 8.66 13.08
CA SER A 168 7.64 8.21 14.02
C SER A 168 7.08 7.20 15.04
N MET A 169 5.90 7.46 15.61
CA MET A 169 5.23 6.52 16.52
C MET A 169 4.89 5.20 15.82
N ILE A 170 4.37 5.22 14.61
CA ILE A 170 4.08 4.02 13.83
C ILE A 170 5.35 3.20 13.63
N LYS A 171 6.45 3.85 13.23
CA LYS A 171 7.73 3.20 12.97
C LYS A 171 8.35 2.55 14.23
N THR A 172 8.19 3.16 15.41
CA THR A 172 8.92 2.76 16.62
C THR A 172 8.11 1.98 17.64
N THR A 173 6.77 1.94 17.53
CA THR A 173 5.87 1.28 18.49
C THR A 173 5.72 -0.20 18.16
N LEU A 174 6.27 -1.09 19.00
CA LEU A 174 6.18 -2.54 18.82
C LEU A 174 4.78 -3.09 19.15
N ASP A 175 4.05 -2.49 20.11
CA ASP A 175 2.69 -2.88 20.43
C ASP A 175 1.76 -2.70 19.21
N PRO A 176 1.20 -3.77 18.63
CA PRO A 176 0.39 -3.69 17.42
C PRO A 176 -0.94 -2.95 17.64
N THR A 177 -1.49 -2.96 18.85
CA THR A 177 -2.75 -2.28 19.17
C THR A 177 -2.55 -0.78 19.13
N ILE A 178 -1.53 -0.28 19.83
CA ILE A 178 -1.18 1.14 19.86
C ILE A 178 -0.77 1.60 18.46
N ARG A 179 0.03 0.80 17.76
CA ARG A 179 0.46 1.11 16.38
C ARG A 179 -0.71 1.22 15.43
N ASN A 180 -1.64 0.26 15.45
CA ASN A 180 -2.81 0.27 14.56
C ASN A 180 -3.73 1.47 14.82
N GLU A 181 -3.93 1.86 16.08
CA GLU A 181 -4.69 3.07 16.40
C GLU A 181 -3.95 4.34 15.93
N THR A 182 -2.62 4.37 16.02
CA THR A 182 -1.81 5.47 15.49
C THR A 182 -1.90 5.54 13.96
N VAL A 183 -1.90 4.40 13.26
CA VAL A 183 -2.12 4.32 11.81
C VAL A 183 -3.49 4.89 11.43
N LYS A 184 -4.55 4.57 12.17
CA LYS A 184 -5.89 5.15 11.92
C LYS A 184 -5.92 6.65 12.10
N GLN A 185 -5.24 7.18 13.13
CA GLN A 185 -5.10 8.62 13.34
C GLN A 185 -4.34 9.29 12.20
N TRP A 186 -3.25 8.67 11.75
CA TRP A 186 -2.49 9.15 10.62
C TRP A 186 -3.33 9.19 9.33
N GLN A 187 -4.12 8.13 9.06
CA GLN A 187 -5.02 8.12 7.91
C GLN A 187 -6.03 9.26 7.93
N VAL A 188 -6.59 9.60 9.10
CA VAL A 188 -7.50 10.76 9.23
C VAL A 188 -6.79 12.05 8.88
N LEU A 189 -5.54 12.22 9.32
CA LEU A 189 -4.74 13.40 8.97
C LEU A 189 -4.46 13.45 7.47
N ALA A 190 -3.93 12.37 6.89
CA ALA A 190 -3.60 12.30 5.46
C ALA A 190 -4.84 12.45 4.56
N TYR A 191 -5.98 11.89 4.97
CA TYR A 191 -7.27 12.04 4.30
C TYR A 191 -7.73 13.50 4.25
N ASN A 192 -7.55 14.24 5.34
CA ASN A 192 -7.97 15.65 5.40
C ASN A 192 -7.00 16.59 4.68
N GLU A 193 -5.69 16.34 4.80
CA GLU A 193 -4.65 17.21 4.24
C GLU A 193 -4.35 16.91 2.76
N LEU A 194 -4.56 15.69 2.29
CA LEU A 194 -4.34 15.26 0.91
C LEU A 194 -2.96 15.64 0.33
N PRO A 195 -1.84 15.22 0.95
CA PRO A 195 -0.53 15.33 0.31
C PRO A 195 -0.46 14.48 -0.96
N SER A 196 -1.25 13.43 -1.02
CA SER A 196 -1.62 12.69 -2.23
C SER A 196 -3.14 12.59 -2.34
N ILE A 197 -3.63 12.52 -3.58
CA ILE A 197 -5.05 12.31 -3.89
C ILE A 197 -5.17 10.88 -4.45
N PRO A 198 -5.54 9.89 -3.61
CA PRO A 198 -5.66 8.52 -4.04
C PRO A 198 -6.77 8.34 -5.08
N ILE A 199 -6.52 7.53 -6.10
CA ILE A 199 -7.47 7.28 -7.19
C ILE A 199 -8.15 5.93 -6.96
N LEU A 200 -7.37 4.85 -6.96
CA LEU A 200 -7.91 3.50 -6.78
C LEU A 200 -6.89 2.59 -6.09
N TYR A 201 -7.39 1.57 -5.42
CA TYR A 201 -6.65 0.39 -5.03
C TYR A 201 -6.75 -0.63 -6.15
N ASP A 202 -5.62 -1.22 -6.50
CA ASP A 202 -5.56 -2.20 -7.57
C ASP A 202 -6.25 -3.50 -7.15
N ARG A 203 -6.80 -4.21 -8.14
CA ARG A 203 -7.30 -5.57 -8.00
C ARG A 203 -6.60 -6.45 -9.02
N GLY A 204 -5.86 -7.42 -8.53
CA GLY A 204 -5.16 -8.36 -9.39
C GLY A 204 -6.12 -9.38 -10.01
N ILE A 205 -5.86 -9.73 -11.26
CA ILE A 205 -6.52 -10.84 -11.95
C ILE A 205 -5.43 -11.76 -12.49
N VAL A 206 -5.53 -13.03 -12.15
CA VAL A 206 -4.67 -14.07 -12.68
C VAL A 206 -5.49 -15.10 -13.44
N ALA A 207 -4.91 -15.66 -14.51
CA ALA A 207 -5.53 -16.74 -15.26
C ALA A 207 -4.62 -17.98 -15.29
N TYR A 208 -5.19 -19.16 -15.16
CA TYR A 208 -4.44 -20.40 -15.03
C TYR A 208 -5.16 -21.60 -15.62
N ASP A 209 -4.39 -22.65 -15.94
CA ASP A 209 -4.91 -23.94 -16.40
C ASP A 209 -5.46 -24.77 -15.21
N HIS A 210 -6.75 -24.60 -14.94
CA HIS A 210 -7.43 -25.29 -13.82
C HIS A 210 -7.53 -26.82 -14.03
N THR A 211 -7.30 -27.33 -15.23
CA THR A 211 -7.31 -28.78 -15.49
C THR A 211 -6.00 -29.43 -15.07
N LYS A 212 -4.89 -28.69 -15.22
CA LYS A 212 -3.57 -29.11 -14.73
C LYS A 212 -3.40 -28.89 -13.23
N PHE A 213 -4.04 -27.84 -12.68
CA PHE A 213 -3.92 -27.45 -11.28
C PHE A 213 -5.29 -27.37 -10.61
N PRO A 214 -5.90 -28.53 -10.25
CA PRO A 214 -7.31 -28.57 -9.83
C PRO A 214 -7.61 -27.87 -8.50
N ASN A 215 -6.62 -27.63 -7.63
CA ASN A 215 -6.80 -26.86 -6.40
C ASN A 215 -6.40 -25.39 -6.52
N ALA A 216 -5.98 -24.93 -7.70
CA ALA A 216 -5.40 -23.59 -7.89
C ALA A 216 -6.36 -22.47 -7.43
N GLN A 217 -7.65 -22.57 -7.74
CA GLN A 217 -8.62 -21.56 -7.30
C GLN A 217 -8.72 -21.47 -5.77
N ALA A 218 -8.75 -22.61 -5.09
CA ALA A 218 -8.79 -22.64 -3.62
C ALA A 218 -7.50 -22.07 -3.03
N VAL A 219 -6.34 -22.42 -3.61
CA VAL A 219 -5.03 -21.89 -3.21
C VAL A 219 -5.00 -20.37 -3.41
N PHE A 220 -5.29 -19.86 -4.60
CA PHE A 220 -5.20 -18.43 -4.89
C PHE A 220 -6.25 -17.59 -4.15
N ASN A 221 -7.39 -18.15 -3.77
CA ASN A 221 -8.39 -17.45 -2.96
C ASN A 221 -7.99 -17.34 -1.47
N VAL A 222 -7.19 -18.28 -0.97
CA VAL A 222 -6.70 -18.29 0.42
C VAL A 222 -5.39 -17.52 0.53
N TYR A 223 -4.50 -17.76 -0.40
CA TYR A 223 -3.20 -17.11 -0.47
C TYR A 223 -3.32 -15.85 -1.34
N HIS A 224 -3.83 -14.79 -0.78
CA HIS A 224 -3.97 -13.48 -1.44
C HIS A 224 -2.60 -12.87 -1.83
N PHE A 225 -1.63 -13.69 -2.23
CA PHE A 225 -0.30 -13.24 -2.58
C PHE A 225 -0.28 -12.78 -4.02
N PRO A 226 0.03 -11.52 -4.25
CA PRO A 226 -0.28 -10.87 -5.52
C PRO A 226 0.72 -11.15 -6.63
N ALA A 227 1.95 -11.52 -6.30
CA ALA A 227 3.01 -11.40 -7.28
C ALA A 227 3.25 -12.69 -8.08
N TRP A 228 3.37 -13.81 -7.40
CA TRP A 228 3.65 -15.12 -7.98
C TRP A 228 2.86 -16.20 -7.25
N PRO A 229 2.50 -17.26 -7.97
CA PRO A 229 1.69 -18.31 -7.37
C PRO A 229 2.50 -19.07 -6.32
N PRO A 230 1.90 -19.40 -5.16
CA PRO A 230 2.53 -20.27 -4.17
C PRO A 230 2.51 -21.72 -4.67
N ILE A 231 3.44 -22.06 -5.57
CA ILE A 231 3.46 -23.30 -6.33
C ILE A 231 3.63 -24.54 -5.46
N GLU A 232 4.25 -24.41 -4.30
CA GLU A 232 4.39 -25.48 -3.30
C GLU A 232 3.06 -25.89 -2.69
N HIS A 233 2.02 -25.07 -2.74
CA HIS A 233 0.67 -25.41 -2.31
C HIS A 233 -0.19 -26.06 -3.39
N LEU A 234 0.30 -26.13 -4.63
CA LEU A 234 -0.46 -26.68 -5.75
C LEU A 234 -0.43 -28.21 -5.78
N THR A 235 -1.58 -28.78 -6.14
CA THR A 235 -1.66 -30.13 -6.70
C THR A 235 -1.47 -30.04 -8.21
N SER A 236 -0.87 -31.04 -8.83
CA SER A 236 -0.70 -31.06 -10.28
C SER A 236 -1.26 -32.34 -10.92
N ASN A 237 -1.81 -32.21 -12.11
CA ASN A 237 -2.29 -33.31 -12.92
C ASN A 237 -1.56 -33.29 -14.29
N PRO A 238 -0.66 -34.26 -14.58
CA PRO A 238 -0.27 -35.37 -13.70
C PRO A 238 0.55 -34.89 -12.48
N VAL A 239 0.56 -35.72 -11.43
CA VAL A 239 1.45 -35.53 -10.27
C VAL A 239 2.91 -35.45 -10.75
N ASN A 240 3.71 -34.57 -10.16
CA ASN A 240 5.04 -34.18 -10.62
C ASN A 240 5.06 -33.50 -12.01
N GLY A 241 3.98 -32.85 -12.35
CA GLY A 241 3.89 -32.03 -13.56
C GLY A 241 4.70 -30.74 -13.48
N SER A 242 4.73 -30.04 -14.59
CA SER A 242 5.41 -28.75 -14.72
C SER A 242 4.42 -27.59 -14.55
N PHE A 243 4.86 -26.53 -13.88
CA PHE A 243 4.15 -25.25 -13.83
C PHE A 243 4.96 -24.22 -14.61
N ILE A 244 4.33 -23.50 -15.54
CA ILE A 244 4.99 -22.51 -16.40
C ILE A 244 4.30 -21.18 -16.19
N LEU A 245 4.96 -20.29 -15.43
CA LEU A 245 4.56 -18.90 -15.24
C LEU A 245 4.98 -18.07 -16.46
N ALA A 246 4.06 -17.35 -17.04
CA ALA A 246 4.37 -16.30 -18.02
C ALA A 246 4.47 -14.94 -17.31
N GLU A 247 5.49 -14.15 -17.63
CA GLU A 247 5.72 -12.80 -17.12
C GLU A 247 5.96 -11.81 -18.26
N THR A 248 5.54 -10.54 -18.06
CA THR A 248 5.69 -9.48 -19.05
C THR A 248 7.11 -8.94 -19.15
N GLY A 249 7.91 -9.06 -18.10
CA GLY A 249 9.29 -8.60 -18.02
C GLY A 249 10.29 -9.75 -17.97
N GLN A 250 11.51 -9.46 -18.34
CA GLN A 250 12.58 -10.46 -18.36
C GLN A 250 13.09 -10.75 -16.93
N ALA A 251 13.13 -12.03 -16.55
CA ALA A 251 13.89 -12.54 -15.44
C ALA A 251 15.05 -13.43 -15.97
N PRO A 252 16.30 -13.30 -15.49
CA PRO A 252 16.74 -12.25 -14.56
C PRO A 252 16.92 -10.90 -15.26
N GLY A 253 16.27 -9.87 -14.76
CA GLY A 253 16.43 -8.49 -15.22
C GLY A 253 17.67 -7.84 -14.61
N GLN A 254 17.70 -7.79 -13.27
CA GLN A 254 18.82 -7.30 -12.47
C GLN A 254 19.68 -8.44 -11.93
N GLY A 255 19.09 -9.59 -11.64
CA GLY A 255 19.76 -10.81 -11.19
C GLY A 255 18.91 -11.66 -10.26
N ILE A 256 19.41 -12.87 -9.94
CA ILE A 256 18.70 -13.84 -9.10
C ILE A 256 18.97 -13.60 -7.59
N VAL A 257 20.07 -12.94 -7.23
CA VAL A 257 20.37 -12.60 -5.83
C VAL A 257 19.39 -11.54 -5.35
N PRO A 258 18.49 -11.84 -4.40
CA PRO A 258 17.39 -10.95 -4.04
C PRO A 258 17.86 -9.60 -3.48
N GLU A 259 19.01 -9.55 -2.82
CA GLU A 259 19.59 -8.33 -2.27
C GLU A 259 20.27 -7.44 -3.34
N LEU A 260 20.36 -7.89 -4.59
CA LEU A 260 20.86 -7.11 -5.74
C LEU A 260 19.74 -6.71 -6.71
N SER A 261 18.51 -7.13 -6.46
CA SER A 261 17.39 -6.83 -7.35
C SER A 261 16.21 -6.16 -6.61
N THR A 262 15.58 -5.20 -7.27
CA THR A 262 14.25 -4.67 -6.92
C THR A 262 13.23 -5.01 -7.98
N SER A 263 13.59 -5.86 -8.94
CA SER A 263 12.72 -6.29 -10.03
C SER A 263 11.67 -7.27 -9.52
N TYR A 264 10.41 -6.95 -9.76
CA TYR A 264 9.29 -7.84 -9.52
C TYR A 264 9.50 -9.23 -10.19
N TYR A 265 10.00 -9.25 -11.41
CA TYR A 265 10.20 -10.47 -12.21
C TYR A 265 11.31 -11.36 -11.65
N ASP A 266 12.38 -10.76 -11.12
CA ASP A 266 13.48 -11.52 -10.52
C ASP A 266 13.03 -12.23 -9.24
N LEU A 267 12.10 -11.61 -8.50
CA LEU A 267 11.55 -12.18 -7.26
C LEU A 267 10.74 -13.45 -7.50
N ALA A 268 10.07 -13.60 -8.64
CA ALA A 268 9.36 -14.84 -8.99
C ALA A 268 10.29 -16.07 -9.09
N VAL A 269 11.56 -15.82 -9.35
CA VAL A 269 12.60 -16.87 -9.39
C VAL A 269 13.30 -16.97 -8.04
N SER A 270 13.74 -15.86 -7.47
CA SER A 270 14.59 -15.84 -6.28
C SER A 270 13.87 -16.29 -5.00
N SER A 271 12.57 -15.99 -4.85
CA SER A 271 11.76 -16.39 -3.70
C SER A 271 11.64 -17.90 -3.52
N GLU A 272 11.72 -18.64 -4.62
CA GLU A 272 11.67 -20.10 -4.58
C GLU A 272 13.04 -20.75 -4.24
N ILE A 273 14.12 -20.00 -4.39
CA ILE A 273 15.49 -20.48 -4.17
C ILE A 273 15.99 -20.14 -2.77
N PHE A 274 15.76 -18.92 -2.31
CA PHE A 274 16.31 -18.39 -1.07
C PHE A 274 15.24 -18.24 0.00
N SER A 275 15.54 -18.74 1.20
CA SER A 275 14.65 -18.62 2.36
C SER A 275 15.08 -17.44 3.24
N PRO A 276 14.12 -16.66 3.78
CA PRO A 276 14.37 -15.68 4.83
C PRO A 276 14.40 -16.32 6.23
N LEU A 277 14.59 -15.53 7.27
CA LEU A 277 14.48 -16.01 8.66
C LEU A 277 13.02 -16.21 9.09
N ALA A 278 12.11 -15.40 8.56
CA ALA A 278 10.69 -15.46 8.84
C ALA A 278 9.88 -15.30 7.55
N LEU A 279 8.74 -15.97 7.46
CA LEU A 279 7.79 -15.84 6.35
C LEU A 279 6.52 -15.14 6.82
N ARG A 280 5.77 -14.57 5.90
CA ARG A 280 4.40 -14.15 6.19
C ARG A 280 3.49 -15.36 6.28
N ASN A 281 2.54 -15.31 7.21
CA ASN A 281 1.51 -16.34 7.29
C ASN A 281 0.57 -16.22 6.08
N ASP A 282 0.43 -17.29 5.31
CA ASP A 282 -0.31 -17.32 4.06
C ASP A 282 -1.81 -17.02 4.20
N THR A 283 -2.36 -17.25 5.38
CA THR A 283 -3.78 -17.05 5.67
C THR A 283 -4.07 -15.80 6.50
N ILE A 284 -3.07 -15.33 7.26
CA ILE A 284 -3.14 -14.13 8.11
C ILE A 284 -1.89 -13.29 7.84
N PHE A 285 -1.88 -12.56 6.74
CA PHE A 285 -0.73 -11.81 6.25
C PHE A 285 -0.05 -10.89 7.26
N GLN A 286 -0.81 -10.39 8.24
CA GLN A 286 -0.27 -9.52 9.27
C GLN A 286 0.66 -10.25 10.24
N ASN A 287 0.60 -11.58 10.26
CA ASN A 287 1.41 -12.41 11.14
C ASN A 287 2.65 -12.94 10.41
N MET A 288 3.76 -12.95 11.10
CA MET A 288 4.97 -13.62 10.66
C MET A 288 5.07 -15.00 11.31
N ILE A 289 5.52 -15.97 10.53
CA ILE A 289 5.79 -17.33 11.00
C ILE A 289 7.27 -17.65 10.84
N PRO A 290 7.82 -18.55 11.70
CA PRO A 290 9.19 -18.99 11.58
C PRO A 290 9.47 -19.72 10.25
N ASP A 291 10.64 -19.39 9.62
CA ASP A 291 11.19 -20.15 8.48
C ASP A 291 12.57 -20.68 8.83
N LEU A 292 13.68 -20.06 8.43
CA LEU A 292 15.02 -20.46 8.89
C LEU A 292 15.24 -20.18 10.38
N ALA A 293 14.55 -19.20 10.96
CA ALA A 293 14.43 -19.08 12.41
C ALA A 293 13.42 -20.07 12.98
N THR A 294 13.57 -20.42 14.26
CA THR A 294 12.56 -21.15 15.05
C THR A 294 11.68 -20.22 15.85
N ASP A 295 12.26 -19.12 16.30
CA ASP A 295 11.60 -18.09 17.10
C ASP A 295 12.48 -16.84 17.16
N TRP A 296 11.92 -15.76 17.66
CA TRP A 296 12.59 -14.50 17.94
C TRP A 296 11.99 -13.80 19.17
N SER A 297 12.81 -13.04 19.85
CA SER A 297 12.39 -12.21 20.98
C SER A 297 13.19 -10.92 21.01
N HIS A 298 12.67 -9.92 21.70
CA HIS A 298 13.41 -8.68 21.95
C HIS A 298 13.54 -8.41 23.45
N ALA A 299 14.61 -7.73 23.82
CA ALA A 299 14.81 -7.25 25.18
C ALA A 299 13.86 -6.06 25.50
N SER A 300 13.81 -5.65 26.74
CA SER A 300 12.95 -4.55 27.20
C SER A 300 13.31 -3.18 26.61
N ASP A 301 14.48 -3.05 26.02
CA ASP A 301 14.94 -1.86 25.28
C ASP A 301 14.29 -1.74 23.88
N ASN A 302 13.61 -2.80 23.42
CA ASN A 302 13.04 -2.92 22.07
C ASN A 302 14.05 -2.77 20.92
N LYS A 303 15.35 -2.84 21.21
CA LYS A 303 16.46 -2.66 20.27
C LYS A 303 17.30 -3.92 20.11
N THR A 304 17.39 -4.74 21.15
CA THR A 304 18.16 -5.99 21.13
C THR A 304 17.25 -7.16 20.82
N TRP A 305 17.46 -7.75 19.62
CA TRP A 305 16.67 -8.89 19.14
C TRP A 305 17.51 -10.16 19.13
N THR A 306 17.00 -11.22 19.75
CA THR A 306 17.58 -12.56 19.71
C THR A 306 16.78 -13.42 18.75
N VAL A 307 17.46 -14.05 17.79
CA VAL A 307 16.85 -14.93 16.77
C VAL A 307 17.49 -16.30 16.89
N ASN A 308 16.67 -17.31 17.19
CA ASN A 308 17.06 -18.70 17.23
C ASN A 308 16.85 -19.37 15.87
N LEU A 309 17.82 -20.15 15.41
CA LEU A 309 17.83 -20.76 14.08
C LEU A 309 17.52 -22.25 14.12
N ARG A 310 16.94 -22.76 13.04
CA ARG A 310 16.72 -24.20 12.86
C ARG A 310 18.03 -24.96 12.78
N THR A 311 18.03 -26.15 13.36
CA THR A 311 19.12 -27.12 13.23
C THR A 311 18.82 -28.11 12.10
N GLY A 312 19.86 -28.62 11.45
CA GLY A 312 19.72 -29.66 10.41
C GLY A 312 19.20 -29.14 9.06
N VAL A 313 19.13 -27.82 8.87
CA VAL A 313 18.89 -27.22 7.55
C VAL A 313 20.20 -27.26 6.76
N ASN A 314 20.11 -27.73 5.52
CA ASN A 314 21.24 -27.72 4.58
C ASN A 314 20.92 -26.85 3.37
N TRP A 315 21.94 -26.21 2.84
CA TRP A 315 21.92 -25.62 1.51
C TRP A 315 21.66 -26.68 0.45
N GLN A 316 21.20 -26.27 -0.73
CA GLN A 316 20.86 -27.20 -1.82
C GLN A 316 22.05 -28.02 -2.35
N ASP A 317 23.29 -27.65 -2.01
CA ASP A 317 24.52 -28.40 -2.28
C ASP A 317 24.93 -29.33 -1.12
N GLY A 318 24.17 -29.36 -0.02
CA GLY A 318 24.38 -30.24 1.13
C GLY A 318 25.20 -29.63 2.26
N GLN A 319 25.75 -28.40 2.11
CA GLN A 319 26.46 -27.72 3.19
C GLN A 319 25.47 -27.28 4.30
N PRO A 320 25.87 -27.30 5.58
CA PRO A 320 24.98 -26.91 6.67
C PRO A 320 24.75 -25.38 6.69
N PHE A 321 23.49 -24.99 6.93
CA PHE A 321 23.13 -23.59 7.23
C PHE A 321 23.43 -23.29 8.70
N THR A 322 24.00 -22.11 8.96
CA THR A 322 24.41 -21.65 10.31
C THR A 322 24.18 -20.17 10.54
N ALA A 323 24.34 -19.71 11.79
CA ALA A 323 24.31 -18.31 12.17
C ALA A 323 25.38 -17.45 11.46
N ASN A 324 26.45 -18.08 10.96
CA ASN A 324 27.47 -17.36 10.18
C ASN A 324 26.91 -16.91 8.82
N ASP A 325 26.04 -17.71 8.19
CA ASP A 325 25.40 -17.33 6.92
C ASP A 325 24.49 -16.11 7.12
N VAL A 326 23.76 -16.08 8.24
CA VAL A 326 22.92 -14.92 8.60
C VAL A 326 23.78 -13.68 8.78
N LYS A 327 24.81 -13.75 9.63
CA LYS A 327 25.73 -12.61 9.84
C LYS A 327 26.35 -12.17 8.53
N PHE A 328 26.86 -13.12 7.73
CA PHE A 328 27.48 -12.83 6.43
C PHE A 328 26.52 -12.07 5.51
N THR A 329 25.26 -12.49 5.43
CA THR A 329 24.25 -11.82 4.59
C THR A 329 24.07 -10.37 4.99
N PHE A 330 23.87 -10.09 6.29
CA PHE A 330 23.69 -8.73 6.76
C PHE A 330 24.95 -7.88 6.66
N ASP A 331 26.14 -8.47 6.81
CA ASP A 331 27.40 -7.79 6.57
C ASP A 331 27.58 -7.46 5.07
N LEU A 332 27.18 -8.38 4.19
CA LEU A 332 27.27 -8.21 2.75
C LEU A 332 26.33 -7.13 2.24
N VAL A 333 25.07 -7.15 2.66
CA VAL A 333 24.07 -6.14 2.26
C VAL A 333 24.48 -4.73 2.66
N GLN A 334 25.16 -4.58 3.80
CA GLN A 334 25.64 -3.29 4.30
C GLN A 334 27.03 -2.89 3.75
N ASN A 335 27.58 -3.66 2.84
CA ASN A 335 28.88 -3.38 2.23
C ASN A 335 28.71 -2.55 0.95
N ASP A 336 29.24 -1.34 0.95
CA ASP A 336 29.14 -0.38 -0.16
C ASP A 336 29.59 -0.96 -1.53
N LYS A 337 30.54 -1.93 -1.54
CA LYS A 337 31.01 -2.58 -2.76
C LYS A 337 30.06 -3.66 -3.29
N PHE A 338 29.18 -4.17 -2.45
CA PHE A 338 28.16 -5.13 -2.90
C PHE A 338 27.13 -4.47 -3.80
N GLY A 339 26.82 -3.18 -3.51
CA GLY A 339 25.92 -2.37 -4.33
C GLY A 339 24.45 -2.77 -4.19
N SER A 340 24.04 -3.22 -3.01
CA SER A 340 22.65 -3.56 -2.73
C SER A 340 21.73 -2.34 -2.81
N PRO A 341 20.63 -2.38 -3.57
CA PRO A 341 19.64 -1.29 -3.59
C PRO A 341 18.95 -1.09 -2.23
N ILE A 342 18.96 -2.08 -1.35
CA ILE A 342 18.39 -1.99 0.00
C ILE A 342 19.44 -1.68 1.09
N GLU A 343 20.70 -1.41 0.72
CA GLU A 343 21.79 -1.12 1.68
C GLU A 343 21.41 -0.04 2.68
N SER A 344 21.04 1.14 2.19
CA SER A 344 20.70 2.29 3.04
C SER A 344 19.55 2.00 3.99
N PHE A 345 18.54 1.24 3.54
CA PHE A 345 17.42 0.82 4.35
C PHE A 345 17.87 -0.14 5.47
N VAL A 346 18.57 -1.22 5.14
CA VAL A 346 19.05 -2.21 6.11
C VAL A 346 20.03 -1.55 7.09
N LYS A 347 20.96 -0.74 6.59
CA LYS A 347 21.94 -0.01 7.41
C LYS A 347 21.27 1.00 8.36
N GLY A 348 20.21 1.66 7.90
CA GLY A 348 19.41 2.58 8.73
C GLY A 348 18.67 1.88 9.88
N ILE A 349 18.27 0.62 9.71
CA ILE A 349 17.55 -0.14 10.73
C ILE A 349 18.51 -0.95 11.60
N VAL A 350 19.44 -1.68 11.01
CA VAL A 350 20.39 -2.56 11.72
C VAL A 350 21.53 -1.77 12.33
N GLY A 351 21.95 -0.65 11.71
CA GLY A 351 22.91 0.28 12.31
C GLY A 351 24.37 -0.05 12.05
N GLY A 352 24.68 -1.03 11.19
CA GLY A 352 26.04 -1.36 10.77
C GLY A 352 26.44 -2.81 11.06
N ILE A 353 27.58 -3.19 10.48
CA ILE A 353 28.09 -4.59 10.47
C ILE A 353 28.31 -5.15 11.89
N SER A 354 28.79 -4.32 12.82
CA SER A 354 29.05 -4.74 14.21
C SER A 354 27.78 -5.06 15.02
N ASN A 355 26.61 -4.67 14.52
CA ASN A 355 25.36 -4.79 15.23
C ASN A 355 24.67 -6.16 15.03
N VAL A 356 25.23 -7.00 14.17
CA VAL A 356 24.77 -8.39 14.00
C VAL A 356 25.86 -9.31 14.54
N THR A 357 25.55 -10.04 15.61
CA THR A 357 26.53 -10.89 16.30
C THR A 357 26.08 -12.34 16.35
N VAL A 358 27.03 -13.26 16.16
CA VAL A 358 26.79 -14.70 16.30
C VAL A 358 27.02 -15.09 17.74
N ALA A 359 25.95 -15.45 18.46
CA ALA A 359 26.04 -15.90 19.85
C ALA A 359 26.34 -17.41 19.93
N SER A 360 25.87 -18.20 18.97
CA SER A 360 26.15 -19.62 18.80
C SER A 360 25.94 -20.02 17.33
N PRO A 361 26.29 -21.24 16.91
CA PRO A 361 25.98 -21.69 15.54
C PRO A 361 24.49 -21.63 15.17
N THR A 362 23.60 -21.56 16.16
CA THR A 362 22.15 -21.55 16.00
C THR A 362 21.48 -20.31 16.60
N GLN A 363 22.23 -19.25 16.87
CA GLN A 363 21.66 -18.02 17.44
C GLN A 363 22.38 -16.79 16.95
N VAL A 364 21.62 -15.81 16.52
CA VAL A 364 22.08 -14.47 16.11
C VAL A 364 21.40 -13.42 16.96
N VAL A 365 22.15 -12.36 17.30
CA VAL A 365 21.65 -11.19 18.02
C VAL A 365 21.82 -9.93 17.16
N PHE A 366 20.75 -9.17 17.03
CA PHE A 366 20.74 -7.86 16.37
C PHE A 366 20.65 -6.76 17.43
N HIS A 367 21.47 -5.74 17.30
CA HIS A 367 21.49 -4.56 18.16
C HIS A 367 21.11 -3.32 17.36
N LEU A 368 19.82 -2.95 17.37
CA LEU A 368 19.32 -1.83 16.60
C LEU A 368 19.66 -0.50 17.28
N PRO A 369 19.98 0.56 16.52
CA PRO A 369 20.18 1.90 17.08
C PRO A 369 18.91 2.48 17.68
N GLU A 370 17.75 2.20 17.06
CA GLU A 370 16.42 2.62 17.50
C GLU A 370 15.42 1.47 17.40
N PRO A 371 14.32 1.47 18.20
CA PRO A 371 13.25 0.50 18.02
C PRO A 371 12.67 0.57 16.60
N TYR A 372 12.38 -0.59 16.01
CA TYR A 372 11.74 -0.67 14.70
C TYR A 372 10.58 -1.68 14.74
N ALA A 373 9.37 -1.18 14.57
CA ALA A 373 8.14 -1.95 14.73
C ALA A 373 7.99 -3.10 13.71
N TYR A 374 8.56 -2.92 12.53
CA TYR A 374 8.49 -3.88 11.42
C TYR A 374 9.79 -4.69 11.25
N PHE A 375 10.57 -4.84 12.34
CA PHE A 375 11.84 -5.56 12.28
C PHE A 375 11.68 -7.00 11.77
N VAL A 376 10.69 -7.71 12.29
CA VAL A 376 10.46 -9.10 11.88
C VAL A 376 10.01 -9.18 10.43
N GLN A 377 9.10 -8.28 10.02
CA GLN A 377 8.55 -8.25 8.67
C GLN A 377 9.61 -7.88 7.62
N ASN A 378 10.29 -6.75 7.84
CA ASN A 378 11.10 -6.12 6.80
C ASN A 378 12.58 -6.51 6.87
N ILE A 379 13.06 -6.96 8.03
CA ILE A 379 14.45 -7.40 8.19
C ILE A 379 14.53 -8.92 8.21
N LEU A 380 13.82 -9.59 9.13
CA LEU A 380 13.89 -11.05 9.19
C LEU A 380 13.17 -11.72 8.02
N GLY A 381 12.05 -11.14 7.55
CA GLY A 381 11.28 -11.65 6.42
C GLY A 381 11.67 -11.04 5.07
N GLY A 382 12.21 -9.83 5.06
CA GLY A 382 12.55 -9.10 3.84
C GLY A 382 13.99 -9.29 3.34
N THR A 383 14.83 -10.03 4.09
CA THR A 383 16.23 -10.29 3.71
C THR A 383 16.46 -11.80 3.65
N PRO A 384 16.30 -12.44 2.48
CA PRO A 384 16.65 -13.85 2.29
C PRO A 384 18.12 -14.11 2.60
N ILE A 385 18.44 -15.32 3.09
CA ILE A 385 19.81 -15.62 3.55
C ILE A 385 20.64 -16.18 2.41
N LEU A 386 21.86 -15.67 2.30
CA LEU A 386 22.83 -16.00 1.26
C LEU A 386 23.92 -16.97 1.75
N PRO A 387 24.45 -17.88 0.89
CA PRO A 387 25.42 -18.88 1.27
C PRO A 387 26.83 -18.29 1.45
N GLN A 388 27.28 -18.17 2.70
CA GLN A 388 28.63 -17.67 3.02
C GLN A 388 29.73 -18.50 2.34
N HIS A 389 29.60 -19.83 2.33
CA HIS A 389 30.61 -20.75 1.79
C HIS A 389 30.85 -20.55 0.29
N ILE A 390 29.91 -20.00 -0.45
CA ILE A 390 30.04 -19.65 -1.88
C ILE A 390 30.50 -18.19 -2.04
N LEU A 391 29.76 -17.25 -1.43
CA LEU A 391 29.94 -15.84 -1.71
C LEU A 391 31.13 -15.21 -1.01
N SER A 392 31.69 -15.85 0.03
CA SER A 392 32.96 -15.42 0.64
C SER A 392 34.17 -15.48 -0.31
N ALA A 393 34.08 -16.26 -1.40
CA ALA A 393 35.10 -16.26 -2.45
C ALA A 393 35.27 -14.89 -3.13
N PHE A 394 34.26 -14.02 -3.03
CA PHE A 394 34.28 -12.64 -3.53
C PHE A 394 34.76 -11.62 -2.51
N SER A 395 35.32 -12.03 -1.37
CA SER A 395 35.70 -11.13 -0.26
C SER A 395 36.73 -10.06 -0.64
N ALA A 396 37.51 -10.28 -1.68
CA ALA A 396 38.44 -9.27 -2.22
C ALA A 396 37.68 -8.12 -2.94
N ASP A 397 36.52 -8.42 -3.55
CA ASP A 397 35.72 -7.45 -4.29
C ASP A 397 34.29 -7.99 -4.49
N TYR A 398 33.36 -7.64 -3.61
CA TYR A 398 31.97 -8.08 -3.65
C TYR A 398 31.18 -7.53 -4.85
N SER A 399 31.65 -6.48 -5.53
CA SER A 399 30.99 -5.95 -6.74
C SER A 399 30.93 -6.98 -7.87
N LYS A 400 31.82 -7.96 -7.85
CA LYS A 400 31.86 -9.03 -8.85
C LYS A 400 30.71 -10.00 -8.77
N ILE A 401 30.00 -10.10 -7.64
CA ILE A 401 28.82 -10.95 -7.48
C ILE A 401 27.75 -10.55 -8.50
N ALA A 402 27.56 -9.26 -8.72
CA ALA A 402 26.55 -8.73 -9.63
C ALA A 402 26.63 -9.32 -11.06
N ASN A 403 27.86 -9.61 -11.53
CA ASN A 403 28.11 -10.16 -12.88
C ASN A 403 28.57 -11.63 -12.86
N SER A 404 28.42 -12.34 -11.74
CA SER A 404 28.75 -13.77 -11.63
C SER A 404 27.62 -14.63 -12.17
N LEU A 405 27.90 -15.92 -12.48
CA LEU A 405 26.86 -16.90 -12.79
C LEU A 405 25.88 -17.12 -11.64
N PHE A 406 26.30 -16.88 -10.41
CA PHE A 406 25.44 -16.97 -9.24
C PHE A 406 24.30 -15.94 -9.27
N ASN A 407 24.56 -14.73 -9.76
CA ASN A 407 23.54 -13.69 -9.88
C ASN A 407 22.92 -13.62 -11.27
N ARG A 408 23.71 -13.84 -12.31
CA ARG A 408 23.31 -13.70 -13.72
C ARG A 408 23.55 -15.02 -14.46
N PRO A 409 22.69 -16.02 -14.24
CA PRO A 409 22.84 -17.31 -14.94
C PRO A 409 22.57 -17.22 -16.43
N ASP A 410 21.98 -16.11 -16.91
CA ASP A 410 21.72 -15.77 -18.31
C ASP A 410 22.96 -15.23 -19.04
N THR A 411 23.72 -14.34 -18.40
CA THR A 411 24.82 -13.57 -19.00
C THR A 411 26.08 -13.49 -18.13
N GLY A 412 26.03 -14.03 -16.92
CA GLY A 412 27.10 -13.90 -15.95
C GLY A 412 28.36 -14.67 -16.34
N SER A 413 29.49 -14.20 -15.82
CA SER A 413 30.79 -14.80 -16.10
C SER A 413 31.10 -15.96 -15.13
N SER A 414 31.49 -17.09 -15.67
CA SER A 414 32.00 -18.24 -14.93
C SER A 414 33.44 -18.08 -14.40
N THR A 415 34.11 -16.99 -14.76
CA THR A 415 35.55 -16.79 -14.42
C THR A 415 35.77 -16.56 -12.92
N VAL A 416 34.73 -16.19 -12.16
CA VAL A 416 34.82 -15.90 -10.73
C VAL A 416 34.17 -16.98 -9.88
N SER A 417 33.08 -17.56 -10.33
CA SER A 417 32.41 -18.72 -9.70
C SER A 417 31.63 -19.51 -10.76
N ASN A 418 31.80 -20.81 -10.78
CA ASN A 418 31.00 -21.70 -11.63
C ASN A 418 29.67 -22.11 -10.96
N SER A 419 29.36 -21.57 -9.76
CA SER A 419 28.14 -21.93 -9.05
C SER A 419 26.95 -21.19 -9.63
N LEU A 420 25.91 -21.91 -9.98
CA LEU A 420 24.56 -21.39 -10.16
C LEU A 420 23.98 -20.93 -8.80
N PRO A 421 22.88 -20.19 -8.77
CA PRO A 421 22.22 -19.81 -7.53
C PRO A 421 21.91 -21.04 -6.66
N ILE A 422 22.33 -21.01 -5.40
CA ILE A 422 22.07 -22.06 -4.40
C ILE A 422 21.47 -21.39 -3.18
N GLY A 423 20.33 -21.91 -2.73
CA GLY A 423 19.61 -21.43 -1.56
C GLY A 423 19.22 -22.57 -0.62
N THR A 424 18.29 -22.26 0.27
CA THR A 424 17.67 -23.22 1.19
C THR A 424 16.19 -23.47 0.87
N GLY A 425 15.66 -22.80 -0.17
CA GLY A 425 14.26 -22.77 -0.54
C GLY A 425 13.69 -24.04 -1.13
N PRO A 426 12.39 -24.04 -1.42
CA PRO A 426 11.65 -25.22 -1.90
C PRO A 426 12.04 -25.66 -3.31
N TYR A 427 12.62 -24.80 -4.13
CA TYR A 427 13.07 -25.13 -5.48
C TYR A 427 14.55 -24.81 -5.67
N LYS A 428 15.22 -25.63 -6.49
CA LYS A 428 16.62 -25.49 -6.91
C LYS A 428 16.68 -24.85 -8.28
N TYR A 429 17.59 -23.93 -8.48
CA TYR A 429 17.86 -23.38 -9.81
C TYR A 429 18.58 -24.38 -10.70
N ILE A 430 18.06 -24.63 -11.90
CA ILE A 430 18.61 -25.59 -12.86
C ILE A 430 19.34 -24.90 -14.01
N GLY A 431 18.78 -23.80 -14.54
CA GLY A 431 19.39 -23.07 -15.63
C GLY A 431 18.46 -22.08 -16.32
N TYR A 432 19.03 -21.40 -17.31
CA TYR A 432 18.33 -20.43 -18.17
C TYR A 432 18.42 -20.85 -19.63
N ASP A 433 17.28 -20.90 -20.29
CA ASP A 433 17.20 -21.08 -21.74
C ASP A 433 17.04 -19.73 -22.44
N SER A 434 18.11 -19.26 -23.05
CA SER A 434 18.12 -17.97 -23.77
C SER A 434 17.28 -17.96 -25.04
N SER A 435 16.97 -19.14 -25.62
CA SER A 435 16.17 -19.23 -26.85
C SER A 435 14.68 -18.96 -26.58
N THR A 436 14.21 -19.26 -25.40
CA THR A 436 12.82 -19.07 -24.96
C THR A 436 12.68 -18.04 -23.82
N ALA A 437 13.79 -17.43 -23.40
CA ALA A 437 13.86 -16.53 -22.24
C ALA A 437 13.21 -17.16 -20.99
N THR A 438 13.60 -18.39 -20.66
CA THR A 438 12.96 -19.21 -19.63
C THR A 438 13.94 -19.63 -18.53
N ASN A 439 13.63 -19.30 -17.27
CA ASN A 439 14.30 -19.88 -16.12
C ASN A 439 13.67 -21.24 -15.78
N HIS A 440 14.49 -22.22 -15.42
CA HIS A 440 14.07 -23.53 -14.97
C HIS A 440 14.50 -23.76 -13.53
N LEU A 441 13.53 -24.10 -12.70
CA LEU A 441 13.71 -24.51 -11.31
C LEU A 441 13.13 -25.91 -11.13
N GLN A 442 13.70 -26.69 -10.22
CA GLN A 442 13.22 -28.03 -9.90
C GLN A 442 13.00 -28.18 -8.40
N ARG A 443 11.93 -28.85 -8.03
CA ARG A 443 11.56 -29.09 -6.64
C ARG A 443 12.74 -29.65 -5.83
N ASN A 444 12.99 -29.06 -4.68
CA ASN A 444 13.96 -29.53 -3.71
C ASN A 444 13.36 -30.63 -2.84
N ASP A 445 13.58 -31.88 -3.20
CA ASP A 445 13.07 -33.01 -2.43
C ASP A 445 13.71 -33.13 -1.02
N ASN A 446 14.80 -32.40 -0.76
CA ASN A 446 15.44 -32.28 0.55
C ASN A 446 15.06 -30.98 1.28
N TYR A 447 14.02 -30.28 0.81
CA TYR A 447 13.53 -29.09 1.49
C TYR A 447 13.19 -29.41 2.95
N PHE A 448 13.61 -28.53 3.87
CA PHE A 448 13.48 -28.78 5.30
C PHE A 448 12.03 -28.81 5.78
N ASN A 449 11.81 -29.47 6.90
CA ASN A 449 10.48 -29.70 7.46
C ASN A 449 10.31 -28.93 8.76
N PHE A 450 9.12 -28.37 8.96
CA PHE A 450 8.68 -27.83 10.25
C PHE A 450 7.15 -27.94 10.39
N ASN A 451 6.62 -27.72 11.58
CA ASN A 451 5.29 -28.21 11.97
C ASN A 451 4.12 -27.71 11.12
N ASP A 452 4.05 -26.42 10.82
CA ASP A 452 2.89 -25.81 10.14
C ASP A 452 3.13 -25.54 8.64
N TRP A 453 4.38 -25.54 8.23
CA TRP A 453 4.89 -25.25 6.90
C TRP A 453 6.04 -26.19 6.59
N GLY A 454 6.46 -26.25 5.36
CA GLY A 454 7.56 -27.10 4.92
C GLY A 454 7.10 -28.42 4.31
N ARG A 455 8.06 -29.18 3.80
CA ARG A 455 7.81 -30.33 2.92
C ARG A 455 6.87 -31.39 3.50
N ALA A 456 7.04 -31.77 4.75
CA ALA A 456 6.21 -32.82 5.36
C ALA A 456 4.76 -32.36 5.54
N SER A 457 4.54 -31.10 5.94
CA SER A 457 3.22 -30.51 6.09
C SER A 457 2.50 -30.41 4.74
N LEU A 458 3.20 -29.91 3.71
CA LEU A 458 2.65 -29.80 2.36
C LEU A 458 2.28 -31.17 1.78
N LEU A 459 3.15 -32.16 1.91
CA LEU A 459 2.87 -33.52 1.45
C LEU A 459 1.70 -34.18 2.20
N ALA A 460 1.57 -33.93 3.51
CA ALA A 460 0.44 -34.42 4.30
C ALA A 460 -0.91 -33.87 3.83
N LYS A 461 -0.89 -32.65 3.24
CA LYS A 461 -2.04 -31.99 2.61
C LYS A 461 -2.24 -32.40 1.13
N GLY A 462 -1.40 -33.32 0.60
CA GLY A 462 -1.42 -33.68 -0.82
C GLY A 462 -0.94 -32.58 -1.75
N GLN A 463 -0.14 -31.65 -1.27
CA GLN A 463 0.45 -30.52 -1.98
C GLN A 463 1.92 -30.80 -2.35
N PHE A 464 2.66 -29.80 -2.82
CA PHE A 464 4.06 -29.89 -3.25
C PHE A 464 4.25 -30.88 -4.42
N GLN A 465 3.31 -30.86 -5.37
CA GLN A 465 3.27 -31.79 -6.50
C GLN A 465 3.90 -31.23 -7.78
N VAL A 466 4.13 -29.92 -7.87
CA VAL A 466 4.86 -29.33 -9.00
C VAL A 466 6.33 -29.75 -8.90
N LYS A 467 6.84 -30.46 -9.91
CA LYS A 467 8.23 -30.90 -9.96
C LYS A 467 9.13 -29.87 -10.63
N ASP A 468 8.73 -29.41 -11.80
CA ASP A 468 9.50 -28.46 -12.58
C ASP A 468 8.73 -27.14 -12.68
N TYR A 469 9.38 -26.05 -12.28
CA TYR A 469 8.85 -24.69 -12.33
C TYR A 469 9.62 -23.89 -13.36
N TYR A 470 8.89 -23.27 -14.27
CA TYR A 470 9.46 -22.43 -15.31
C TYR A 470 8.90 -21.01 -15.20
N VAL A 471 9.79 -20.02 -15.27
CA VAL A 471 9.43 -18.62 -15.40
C VAL A 471 9.84 -18.13 -16.78
N ARG A 472 8.85 -17.87 -17.63
CA ARG A 472 9.04 -17.57 -19.04
C ARG A 472 8.61 -16.15 -19.36
N THR A 473 9.48 -15.39 -20.04
CA THR A 473 9.16 -14.04 -20.49
C THR A 473 8.32 -14.06 -21.77
N ILE A 474 7.12 -13.49 -21.71
CA ILE A 474 6.23 -13.23 -22.84
C ILE A 474 5.72 -11.79 -22.73
N VAL A 475 6.33 -10.87 -23.48
CA VAL A 475 6.06 -9.43 -23.33
C VAL A 475 4.63 -9.02 -23.75
N GLY A 476 4.07 -9.66 -24.75
CA GLY A 476 2.75 -9.31 -25.30
C GLY A 476 1.60 -10.00 -24.60
N GLY A 477 0.58 -9.25 -24.14
CA GLY A 477 -0.60 -9.82 -23.49
C GLY A 477 -1.39 -10.78 -24.38
N ASP A 478 -1.62 -10.46 -25.63
CA ASP A 478 -2.32 -11.34 -26.58
C ASP A 478 -1.54 -12.63 -26.87
N GLN A 479 -0.21 -12.55 -26.89
CA GLN A 479 0.68 -13.69 -27.06
C GLN A 479 0.62 -14.60 -25.82
N ALA A 480 0.63 -14.02 -24.63
CA ALA A 480 0.51 -14.75 -23.38
C ALA A 480 -0.86 -15.45 -23.23
N ILE A 481 -1.94 -14.77 -23.60
CA ILE A 481 -3.29 -15.35 -23.65
C ILE A 481 -3.34 -16.54 -24.64
N THR A 482 -2.70 -16.40 -25.81
CA THR A 482 -2.61 -17.49 -26.79
C THR A 482 -1.81 -18.66 -26.24
N ALA A 483 -0.68 -18.40 -25.60
CA ALA A 483 0.16 -19.43 -24.97
C ALA A 483 -0.56 -20.17 -23.83
N LEU A 484 -1.35 -19.48 -23.01
CA LEU A 484 -2.19 -20.10 -22.00
C LEU A 484 -3.29 -20.95 -22.66
N SER A 485 -3.96 -20.42 -23.68
CA SER A 485 -5.06 -21.11 -24.38
C SER A 485 -4.60 -22.37 -25.10
N SER A 486 -3.35 -22.40 -25.58
CA SER A 486 -2.74 -23.57 -26.22
C SER A 486 -2.14 -24.56 -25.21
N GLY A 487 -2.05 -24.20 -23.93
CA GLY A 487 -1.40 -25.01 -22.90
C GLY A 487 0.13 -24.93 -22.90
N GLU A 488 0.71 -23.97 -23.62
CA GLU A 488 2.16 -23.69 -23.67
C GLU A 488 2.66 -23.09 -22.36
N VAL A 489 1.83 -22.26 -21.69
CA VAL A 489 2.03 -21.79 -20.33
C VAL A 489 0.89 -22.23 -19.43
N SER A 490 1.10 -22.18 -18.12
CA SER A 490 0.13 -22.64 -17.12
C SER A 490 -0.55 -21.50 -16.37
N PHE A 491 0.06 -20.33 -16.38
CA PHE A 491 -0.36 -19.22 -15.53
C PHE A 491 0.04 -17.88 -16.16
N LEU A 492 -0.88 -16.92 -16.10
CA LEU A 492 -0.65 -15.51 -16.41
C LEU A 492 -0.83 -14.69 -15.14
N ASP A 493 0.17 -13.88 -14.79
CA ASP A 493 0.12 -13.01 -13.64
C ASP A 493 -0.73 -11.74 -13.87
N SER A 494 -0.91 -10.95 -12.82
CA SER A 494 -1.71 -9.71 -12.89
C SER A 494 -1.08 -8.61 -13.74
N GLN A 495 0.21 -8.70 -14.07
CA GLN A 495 0.90 -7.70 -14.90
C GLN A 495 0.43 -7.71 -16.37
N TYR A 496 -0.29 -8.75 -16.78
CA TYR A 496 -0.93 -8.80 -18.10
C TYR A 496 -2.19 -7.92 -18.19
N HIS A 497 -2.65 -7.33 -17.08
CA HIS A 497 -3.81 -6.45 -17.05
C HIS A 497 -5.04 -7.08 -17.71
N LEU A 498 -5.36 -8.31 -17.29
CA LEU A 498 -6.46 -9.09 -17.85
C LEU A 498 -7.82 -8.43 -17.70
N GLU A 499 -7.96 -7.48 -16.77
CA GLU A 499 -9.14 -6.61 -16.65
C GLU A 499 -9.44 -5.82 -17.91
N THR A 500 -8.44 -5.60 -18.76
CA THR A 500 -8.60 -4.93 -20.06
C THR A 500 -9.01 -5.88 -21.19
N GLN A 501 -9.14 -7.19 -20.90
CA GLN A 501 -9.41 -8.26 -21.85
C GLN A 501 -10.75 -8.98 -21.59
N PRO A 502 -11.90 -8.28 -21.63
CA PRO A 502 -13.20 -8.85 -21.20
C PRO A 502 -13.64 -10.05 -22.03
N SER A 503 -13.28 -10.08 -23.32
CA SER A 503 -13.59 -11.21 -24.20
C SER A 503 -12.87 -12.48 -23.79
N PHE A 504 -11.60 -12.37 -23.41
CA PHE A 504 -10.82 -13.49 -22.88
C PHE A 504 -11.40 -13.97 -21.55
N LEU A 505 -11.62 -13.06 -20.59
CA LEU A 505 -12.17 -13.41 -19.28
C LEU A 505 -13.51 -14.13 -19.40
N SER A 506 -14.38 -13.68 -20.30
CA SER A 506 -15.69 -14.31 -20.58
C SER A 506 -15.55 -15.70 -21.20
N SER A 507 -14.59 -15.90 -22.12
CA SER A 507 -14.40 -17.18 -22.82
C SER A 507 -13.63 -18.20 -22.00
N TRP A 508 -12.66 -17.76 -21.17
CA TRP A 508 -11.83 -18.66 -20.36
C TRP A 508 -12.61 -19.29 -19.22
N GLY A 509 -13.55 -18.56 -18.65
CA GLY A 509 -14.45 -19.03 -17.59
C GLY A 509 -13.87 -18.85 -16.18
N THR A 510 -14.77 -18.82 -15.21
CA THR A 510 -14.45 -18.50 -13.80
C THR A 510 -13.59 -19.55 -13.09
N ALA A 511 -13.57 -20.80 -13.55
CA ALA A 511 -12.79 -21.86 -12.95
C ALA A 511 -11.26 -21.68 -13.14
N GLY A 512 -10.85 -20.97 -14.19
CA GLY A 512 -9.44 -20.69 -14.50
C GLY A 512 -9.03 -19.26 -14.21
N ILE A 513 -9.83 -18.49 -13.45
CA ILE A 513 -9.56 -17.10 -13.10
C ILE A 513 -9.69 -16.92 -11.59
N SER A 514 -8.72 -16.25 -10.99
CA SER A 514 -8.81 -15.77 -9.62
C SER A 514 -8.61 -14.27 -9.59
N THR A 515 -9.31 -13.60 -8.67
CA THR A 515 -9.16 -12.17 -8.40
C THR A 515 -8.82 -11.97 -6.94
N TYR A 516 -7.94 -11.02 -6.66
CA TYR A 516 -7.55 -10.69 -5.30
C TYR A 516 -7.42 -9.17 -5.13
N ASP A 517 -7.64 -8.70 -3.90
CA ASP A 517 -7.36 -7.32 -3.54
C ASP A 517 -5.83 -7.18 -3.42
N ASP A 518 -5.25 -6.28 -4.21
CA ASP A 518 -3.80 -6.04 -4.26
C ASP A 518 -3.41 -4.92 -3.27
N TYR A 519 -2.13 -4.89 -2.89
CA TYR A 519 -1.54 -3.81 -2.11
C TYR A 519 -1.17 -2.60 -2.98
N GLY A 520 -1.53 -2.65 -4.24
CA GLY A 520 -1.34 -1.59 -5.20
C GLY A 520 -2.28 -0.41 -4.94
N VAL A 521 -1.73 0.80 -5.01
CA VAL A 521 -2.50 2.04 -4.98
C VAL A 521 -2.03 2.94 -6.11
N GLN A 522 -3.00 3.56 -6.77
CA GLN A 522 -2.78 4.57 -7.79
C GLN A 522 -3.20 5.93 -7.25
N GLU A 523 -2.36 6.94 -7.41
CA GLU A 523 -2.58 8.26 -6.83
C GLU A 523 -2.08 9.41 -7.71
N MET A 524 -2.51 10.60 -7.33
CA MET A 524 -1.95 11.88 -7.74
C MET A 524 -1.18 12.46 -6.57
N GLY A 525 0.17 12.41 -6.59
CA GLY A 525 1.01 13.05 -5.59
C GLY A 525 1.07 14.55 -5.82
N VAL A 526 0.87 15.35 -4.79
CA VAL A 526 0.84 16.80 -4.85
C VAL A 526 2.17 17.38 -4.37
N ASN A 527 2.73 18.33 -5.08
CA ASN A 527 3.85 19.13 -4.59
C ASN A 527 3.37 20.07 -3.47
N MET A 528 3.71 19.76 -2.22
CA MET A 528 3.24 20.51 -1.05
C MET A 528 4.00 21.81 -0.82
N GLU A 529 5.05 22.09 -1.61
CA GLU A 529 5.70 23.41 -1.70
C GLU A 529 5.11 24.29 -2.81
N HIS A 530 4.19 23.75 -3.63
CA HIS A 530 3.53 24.50 -4.69
C HIS A 530 2.75 25.68 -4.12
N PRO A 531 2.89 26.92 -4.66
CA PRO A 531 2.35 28.14 -4.04
C PRO A 531 0.81 28.19 -3.98
N ILE A 532 0.11 27.40 -4.81
CA ILE A 532 -1.36 27.28 -4.81
C ILE A 532 -1.80 25.96 -4.15
N LEU A 533 -1.25 24.83 -4.61
CA LEU A 533 -1.71 23.50 -4.21
C LEU A 533 -1.18 23.07 -2.84
N GLY A 534 0.02 23.49 -2.47
CA GLY A 534 0.74 23.09 -1.25
C GLY A 534 0.63 24.13 -0.15
N THR A 535 1.37 25.22 -0.28
CA THR A 535 1.43 26.29 0.73
C THR A 535 0.22 27.24 0.70
N GLY A 536 -0.43 27.39 -0.46
CA GLY A 536 -1.62 28.21 -0.66
C GLY A 536 -1.39 29.73 -0.68
N VAL A 537 -0.15 30.19 -0.60
CA VAL A 537 0.19 31.62 -0.46
C VAL A 537 -0.23 32.48 -1.66
N GLU A 538 -0.33 31.86 -2.84
CA GLU A 538 -0.76 32.55 -4.06
C GLU A 538 -2.26 32.36 -4.36
N THR A 539 -3.04 31.76 -3.47
CA THR A 539 -4.49 31.69 -3.64
C THR A 539 -5.13 33.08 -3.40
N PRO A 540 -6.22 33.43 -4.11
CA PRO A 540 -6.89 34.71 -3.89
C PRO A 540 -7.34 34.90 -2.44
N PHE A 541 -7.77 33.83 -1.77
CA PHE A 541 -8.15 33.86 -0.36
C PHE A 541 -6.97 34.24 0.54
N ALA A 542 -5.79 33.62 0.33
CA ALA A 542 -4.60 33.98 1.12
C ALA A 542 -4.13 35.40 0.86
N GLN A 543 -4.18 35.85 -0.38
CA GLN A 543 -3.83 37.23 -0.77
C GLN A 543 -4.77 38.29 -0.13
N ALA A 544 -6.03 37.92 0.07
CA ALA A 544 -6.99 38.74 0.81
C ALA A 544 -6.74 38.73 2.34
N HIS A 545 -5.89 37.81 2.85
CA HIS A 545 -5.54 37.68 4.26
C HIS A 545 -4.00 37.67 4.45
N PRO A 546 -3.29 38.72 4.07
CA PRO A 546 -1.83 38.74 4.04
C PRO A 546 -1.22 38.46 5.43
N GLY A 547 -0.17 37.63 5.45
CA GLY A 547 0.50 37.20 6.69
C GLY A 547 -0.22 36.13 7.51
N ASN A 548 -1.38 35.67 7.08
CA ASN A 548 -2.12 34.60 7.73
C ASN A 548 -1.78 33.21 7.10
N ALA A 549 -0.74 32.55 7.61
CA ALA A 549 -0.32 31.23 7.12
C ALA A 549 -1.42 30.17 7.26
N THR A 550 -2.27 30.27 8.28
CA THR A 550 -3.40 29.35 8.48
C THR A 550 -4.44 29.50 7.37
N ALA A 551 -4.74 30.73 6.96
CA ALA A 551 -5.65 30.99 5.84
C ALA A 551 -5.10 30.42 4.53
N ALA A 552 -3.81 30.59 4.27
CA ALA A 552 -3.15 30.02 3.09
C ALA A 552 -3.22 28.49 3.08
N ALA A 553 -2.89 27.85 4.20
CA ALA A 553 -2.95 26.38 4.33
C ALA A 553 -4.38 25.84 4.13
N TYR A 554 -5.41 26.52 4.65
CA TYR A 554 -6.82 26.16 4.40
C TYR A 554 -7.18 26.26 2.92
N ALA A 555 -6.79 27.34 2.26
CA ALA A 555 -7.08 27.53 0.85
C ALA A 555 -6.45 26.42 -0.02
N ALA A 556 -5.17 26.10 0.20
CA ALA A 556 -4.51 25.01 -0.50
C ALA A 556 -5.22 23.67 -0.28
N ARG A 557 -5.60 23.36 0.96
CA ARG A 557 -6.32 22.14 1.29
C ARG A 557 -7.68 22.08 0.59
N TRP A 558 -8.46 23.13 0.58
CA TRP A 558 -9.74 23.17 -0.11
C TRP A 558 -9.59 22.95 -1.62
N ILE A 559 -8.52 23.46 -2.25
CA ILE A 559 -8.25 23.18 -3.67
C ILE A 559 -7.94 21.68 -3.86
N ARG A 560 -7.10 21.05 -3.03
CA ARG A 560 -6.82 19.62 -3.11
C ARG A 560 -8.09 18.77 -2.89
N GLN A 561 -8.95 19.16 -1.95
CA GLN A 561 -10.25 18.52 -1.74
C GLN A 561 -11.18 18.72 -2.95
N ALA A 562 -11.19 19.91 -3.58
CA ALA A 562 -11.95 20.14 -4.81
C ALA A 562 -11.48 19.20 -5.95
N ILE A 563 -10.17 19.05 -6.13
CA ILE A 563 -9.58 18.11 -7.10
C ILE A 563 -10.00 16.67 -6.75
N SER A 564 -9.98 16.30 -5.47
CA SER A 564 -10.40 14.94 -5.04
C SER A 564 -11.89 14.69 -5.31
N HIS A 565 -12.77 15.66 -5.07
CA HIS A 565 -14.19 15.58 -5.43
C HIS A 565 -14.43 15.60 -6.94
N ALA A 566 -13.54 16.17 -7.73
CA ALA A 566 -13.61 16.15 -9.18
C ALA A 566 -12.96 14.90 -9.81
N THR A 567 -12.41 14.00 -9.02
CA THR A 567 -11.80 12.75 -9.49
C THR A 567 -12.88 11.66 -9.62
N PRO A 568 -13.27 11.24 -10.84
CA PRO A 568 -14.40 10.33 -11.06
C PRO A 568 -13.97 8.85 -10.93
N ARG A 569 -13.56 8.45 -9.71
CA ARG A 569 -13.00 7.12 -9.38
C ARG A 569 -13.85 5.96 -9.88
N ALA A 570 -15.16 6.01 -9.57
CA ALA A 570 -16.08 4.94 -9.98
C ALA A 570 -16.20 4.80 -11.51
N SER A 571 -16.16 5.92 -12.24
CA SER A 571 -16.16 5.90 -13.72
C SER A 571 -14.86 5.34 -14.29
N ILE A 572 -13.72 5.70 -13.71
CA ILE A 572 -12.42 5.14 -14.08
C ILE A 572 -12.44 3.62 -13.91
N ILE A 573 -12.87 3.14 -12.74
CA ILE A 573 -12.93 1.71 -12.43
C ILE A 573 -13.89 0.97 -13.36
N SER A 574 -15.09 1.50 -13.58
CA SER A 574 -16.09 0.82 -14.40
C SER A 574 -15.78 0.84 -15.90
N GLN A 575 -15.22 1.94 -16.42
CA GLN A 575 -15.02 2.13 -17.86
C GLN A 575 -13.67 1.63 -18.36
N LEU A 576 -12.62 1.75 -17.55
CA LEU A 576 -11.27 1.38 -17.97
C LEU A 576 -10.79 0.05 -17.37
N LEU A 577 -11.31 -0.33 -16.19
CA LEU A 577 -10.89 -1.53 -15.48
C LEU A 577 -12.02 -2.56 -15.37
N ASN A 578 -13.11 -2.41 -16.13
CA ASN A 578 -14.25 -3.34 -16.13
C ASN A 578 -14.78 -3.73 -14.72
N GLY A 579 -14.67 -2.79 -13.76
CA GLY A 579 -15.06 -3.01 -12.37
C GLY A 579 -13.98 -3.60 -11.46
N TYR A 580 -12.80 -3.91 -11.99
CA TYR A 580 -11.68 -4.45 -11.20
C TYR A 580 -10.86 -3.32 -10.58
N GLY A 581 -11.21 -2.99 -9.36
CA GLY A 581 -10.58 -1.96 -8.54
C GLY A 581 -11.51 -1.44 -7.46
N LEU A 582 -10.97 -0.76 -6.49
CA LEU A 582 -11.71 -0.06 -5.44
C LEU A 582 -11.31 1.40 -5.42
N SER A 583 -12.25 2.32 -5.20
CA SER A 583 -11.91 3.73 -4.99
C SER A 583 -11.01 3.86 -3.77
N ALA A 584 -9.84 4.48 -3.93
CA ALA A 584 -8.87 4.58 -2.83
C ALA A 584 -9.21 5.70 -1.84
N ILE A 585 -8.77 5.53 -0.59
CA ILE A 585 -9.00 6.44 0.54
C ILE A 585 -7.71 7.14 0.93
N THR A 586 -6.64 6.39 1.19
CA THR A 586 -5.31 6.88 1.59
C THR A 586 -4.21 6.00 1.01
N THR A 587 -2.99 6.53 0.98
CA THR A 587 -1.74 5.85 0.66
C THR A 587 -0.81 6.02 1.89
N PRO A 588 -0.11 5.02 2.41
CA PRO A 588 0.10 3.66 1.91
C PRO A 588 -0.85 2.59 2.48
N VAL A 589 -1.89 2.99 3.20
CA VAL A 589 -2.76 2.05 3.92
C VAL A 589 -3.90 1.62 3.01
N VAL A 590 -3.94 0.32 2.71
CA VAL A 590 -4.84 -0.30 1.73
C VAL A 590 -5.83 -1.23 2.42
N GLY A 591 -7.06 -1.27 1.95
CA GLY A 591 -8.09 -2.19 2.42
C GLY A 591 -9.38 -2.07 1.62
N ASN A 592 -10.26 -3.03 1.83
CA ASN A 592 -11.57 -3.04 1.21
C ASN A 592 -12.61 -2.50 2.20
N TYR A 593 -12.94 -1.23 2.07
CA TYR A 593 -13.91 -0.56 2.95
C TYR A 593 -15.35 -1.09 2.78
N GLN A 594 -15.67 -1.74 1.66
CA GLN A 594 -17.00 -2.32 1.40
C GLN A 594 -17.21 -3.60 2.21
N THR A 595 -16.16 -4.41 2.36
CA THR A 595 -16.19 -5.65 3.15
C THR A 595 -15.66 -5.49 4.56
N GLY A 596 -15.01 -4.35 4.86
CA GLY A 596 -14.28 -4.13 6.12
C GLY A 596 -12.95 -4.88 6.20
N PHE A 597 -12.49 -5.48 5.11
CA PHE A 597 -11.25 -6.24 5.07
C PHE A 597 -10.03 -5.30 5.02
N ALA A 598 -9.17 -5.37 6.03
CA ALA A 598 -7.93 -4.62 6.10
C ALA A 598 -6.80 -5.44 5.48
N LEU A 599 -6.34 -5.07 4.30
CA LEU A 599 -5.10 -5.61 3.72
C LEU A 599 -3.89 -5.13 4.54
N THR A 600 -3.82 -3.83 4.79
CA THR A 600 -2.80 -3.22 5.63
C THR A 600 -3.28 -3.10 7.07
N GLN A 601 -2.42 -3.43 8.03
CA GLN A 601 -2.74 -3.27 9.46
C GLN A 601 -3.11 -1.82 9.79
N GLY A 602 -4.16 -1.65 10.61
CA GLY A 602 -4.64 -0.34 11.01
C GLY A 602 -5.48 0.38 9.95
N PHE A 603 -5.93 -0.29 8.89
CA PHE A 603 -6.85 0.31 7.93
C PHE A 603 -8.11 0.85 8.62
N ASN A 604 -8.45 2.10 8.34
CA ASN A 604 -9.58 2.79 8.95
C ASN A 604 -10.86 2.59 8.13
N THR A 605 -11.68 1.62 8.51
CA THR A 605 -12.95 1.29 7.84
C THR A 605 -14.03 2.37 7.98
N GLN A 606 -13.84 3.38 8.81
CA GLN A 606 -14.77 4.49 8.98
C GLN A 606 -14.60 5.57 7.90
N LEU A 607 -13.45 5.60 7.25
CA LEU A 607 -13.22 6.52 6.14
C LEU A 607 -13.85 5.97 4.85
N GLN A 608 -14.33 6.89 4.02
CA GLN A 608 -14.88 6.58 2.71
C GLN A 608 -14.14 7.40 1.64
N PRO A 609 -14.02 6.90 0.40
CA PRO A 609 -13.45 7.69 -0.67
C PRO A 609 -14.21 9.01 -0.86
N TYR A 610 -13.51 10.06 -1.25
CA TYR A 610 -14.14 11.31 -1.64
C TYR A 610 -15.16 11.03 -2.76
N PRO A 611 -16.44 11.35 -2.59
CA PRO A 611 -17.43 11.13 -3.63
C PRO A 611 -17.20 12.09 -4.81
N TYR A 612 -17.41 11.60 -6.02
CA TYR A 612 -17.41 12.48 -7.20
C TYR A 612 -18.56 13.47 -7.13
N ASN A 613 -18.24 14.73 -6.99
CA ASN A 613 -19.23 15.81 -6.79
C ASN A 613 -18.68 17.16 -7.27
N LEU A 614 -18.98 17.51 -8.53
CA LEU A 614 -18.53 18.77 -9.14
C LEU A 614 -19.13 20.01 -8.45
N THR A 615 -20.34 19.91 -7.89
CA THR A 615 -20.95 21.01 -7.14
C THR A 615 -20.16 21.32 -5.86
N MET A 616 -19.78 20.29 -5.11
CA MET A 616 -18.92 20.44 -3.93
C MET A 616 -17.55 20.99 -4.32
N ALA A 617 -16.94 20.43 -5.36
CA ALA A 617 -15.65 20.90 -5.88
C ALA A 617 -15.69 22.39 -6.25
N THR A 618 -16.74 22.83 -6.95
CA THR A 618 -16.97 24.24 -7.29
C THR A 618 -17.11 25.11 -6.05
N SER A 619 -17.88 24.67 -5.06
CA SER A 619 -18.06 25.41 -3.80
C SER A 619 -16.74 25.59 -3.05
N LEU A 620 -15.89 24.55 -3.01
CA LEU A 620 -14.57 24.63 -2.40
C LEU A 620 -13.65 25.62 -3.13
N LEU A 621 -13.64 25.61 -4.48
CA LEU A 621 -12.88 26.59 -5.26
C LEU A 621 -13.35 28.02 -4.99
N GLN A 622 -14.65 28.25 -4.88
CA GLN A 622 -15.19 29.56 -4.54
C GLN A 622 -14.75 30.05 -3.16
N GLN A 623 -14.70 29.16 -2.16
CA GLN A 623 -14.18 29.49 -0.84
C GLN A 623 -12.71 29.92 -0.86
N THR A 624 -11.96 29.49 -1.86
CA THR A 624 -10.56 29.91 -2.06
C THR A 624 -10.42 31.17 -2.90
N GLY A 625 -11.55 31.79 -3.30
CA GLY A 625 -11.61 33.03 -4.05
C GLY A 625 -11.57 32.87 -5.58
N TYR A 626 -11.64 31.64 -6.09
CA TYR A 626 -11.78 31.39 -7.52
C TYR A 626 -13.25 31.37 -7.93
N THR A 627 -13.63 32.26 -8.83
CA THR A 627 -15.02 32.37 -9.28
C THR A 627 -15.19 31.73 -10.65
N PRO A 628 -16.07 30.69 -10.81
CA PRO A 628 -16.36 30.13 -12.11
C PRO A 628 -16.96 31.12 -13.08
N THR A 629 -16.45 31.11 -14.32
CA THR A 629 -16.99 31.92 -15.41
C THR A 629 -17.87 31.08 -16.30
N SER A 630 -19.14 31.41 -16.44
CA SER A 630 -20.09 30.72 -17.32
C SER A 630 -20.25 31.50 -18.63
N GLY A 631 -20.21 30.78 -19.76
CA GLY A 631 -20.75 31.31 -20.99
C GLY A 631 -22.29 31.35 -20.90
N GLY A 632 -22.82 32.50 -20.53
CA GLY A 632 -24.23 32.90 -20.41
C GLY A 632 -25.32 31.81 -20.32
N GLY A 633 -25.70 31.40 -19.11
CA GLY A 633 -26.83 30.51 -18.87
C GLY A 633 -27.20 30.45 -17.37
N LEU A 634 -28.47 30.33 -17.08
CA LEU A 634 -29.20 30.50 -15.82
C LEU A 634 -28.70 29.76 -14.53
N GLY A 635 -27.43 29.31 -14.47
CA GLY A 635 -26.87 28.60 -13.32
C GLY A 635 -26.58 29.44 -12.07
N GLN A 636 -26.63 30.76 -12.16
CA GLN A 636 -26.18 31.70 -11.12
C GLN A 636 -26.98 31.64 -9.81
N TYR A 637 -28.27 31.28 -9.87
CA TYR A 637 -29.13 31.25 -8.68
C TYR A 637 -29.03 29.94 -7.88
N ALA A 638 -28.77 28.80 -8.54
CA ALA A 638 -28.59 27.51 -7.87
C ALA A 638 -27.32 27.48 -7.03
N LEU A 639 -26.28 28.20 -7.47
CA LEU A 639 -24.98 28.30 -6.81
C LEU A 639 -25.04 29.11 -5.52
N ILE A 640 -25.78 30.25 -5.52
CA ILE A 640 -25.97 31.09 -4.33
C ILE A 640 -26.68 30.33 -3.22
N ILE A 641 -27.62 29.46 -3.57
CA ILE A 641 -28.36 28.63 -2.60
C ILE A 641 -27.42 27.53 -2.03
N ALA A 642 -26.57 26.91 -2.83
CA ALA A 642 -25.63 25.90 -2.35
C ALA A 642 -24.58 26.46 -1.38
N VAL A 643 -24.05 27.65 -1.68
CA VAL A 643 -23.10 28.35 -0.79
C VAL A 643 -23.78 28.73 0.53
N ALA A 644 -25.01 29.23 0.50
CA ALA A 644 -25.76 29.59 1.70
C ALA A 644 -26.01 28.36 2.61
N VAL A 645 -26.29 27.19 2.03
CA VAL A 645 -26.48 25.93 2.77
C VAL A 645 -25.18 25.45 3.42
N VAL A 646 -24.06 25.50 2.72
CA VAL A 646 -22.75 25.10 3.27
C VAL A 646 -22.32 26.04 4.40
N VAL A 647 -22.50 27.35 4.24
CA VAL A 647 -22.20 28.33 5.30
C VAL A 647 -23.08 28.11 6.52
N ALA A 648 -24.36 27.78 6.33
CA ALA A 648 -25.28 27.45 7.43
C ALA A 648 -24.84 26.17 8.18
N ILE A 649 -24.41 25.12 7.47
CA ILE A 649 -23.92 23.88 8.07
C ILE A 649 -22.62 24.14 8.88
N VAL A 650 -21.68 24.90 8.33
CA VAL A 650 -20.44 25.25 9.03
C VAL A 650 -20.71 26.10 10.26
N ALA A 651 -21.62 27.07 10.18
CA ALA A 651 -22.03 27.89 11.32
C ALA A 651 -22.68 27.04 12.43
N VAL A 652 -23.56 26.10 12.07
CA VAL A 652 -24.20 25.17 13.03
C VAL A 652 -23.16 24.23 13.66
N ALA A 653 -22.24 23.67 12.88
CA ALA A 653 -21.15 22.84 13.38
C ALA A 653 -20.22 23.62 14.31
N SER A 654 -19.88 24.86 13.97
CA SER A 654 -19.05 25.75 14.81
C SER A 654 -19.73 26.10 16.14
N VAL A 655 -21.02 26.40 16.11
CA VAL A 655 -21.82 26.64 17.32
C VAL A 655 -21.95 25.38 18.19
N TYR A 656 -22.08 24.22 17.56
CA TYR A 656 -22.11 22.93 18.26
C TYR A 656 -20.77 22.63 18.94
N ILE A 657 -19.65 22.81 18.26
CA ILE A 657 -18.29 22.63 18.82
C ILE A 657 -18.04 23.62 19.97
N LEU A 658 -18.44 24.88 19.83
CA LEU A 658 -18.31 25.88 20.89
C LEU A 658 -19.19 25.58 22.11
N ARG A 659 -20.38 24.98 21.92
CA ARG A 659 -21.26 24.54 23.03
C ARG A 659 -20.72 23.30 23.74
N VAL A 660 -20.15 22.35 23.00
CA VAL A 660 -19.52 21.13 23.58
C VAL A 660 -18.28 21.50 24.38
N ARG A 661 -17.47 22.47 23.92
CA ARG A 661 -16.30 22.97 24.68
C ARG A 661 -16.63 23.83 25.91
N ARG A 662 -17.89 24.30 26.07
CA ARG A 662 -18.33 25.12 27.22
C ARG A 662 -19.02 24.34 28.32
N LYS A 663 -19.03 23.00 28.30
CA LYS A 663 -19.47 22.23 29.48
C LYS A 663 -18.37 22.30 30.54
N PRO A 664 -18.60 22.93 31.71
CA PRO A 664 -17.62 22.93 32.77
C PRO A 664 -17.47 21.50 33.31
N MET A 665 -16.22 21.08 33.50
CA MET A 665 -15.94 19.86 34.27
C MET A 665 -16.53 20.05 35.68
N ALA A 666 -17.48 19.21 36.04
CA ALA A 666 -18.03 19.16 37.37
C ALA A 666 -16.90 18.84 38.34
N GLY A 667 -16.74 19.70 39.34
CA GLY A 667 -15.68 19.71 40.31
C GLY A 667 -15.56 18.39 41.08
N ALA A 668 -14.33 17.99 41.27
CA ALA A 668 -13.97 16.93 42.19
C ALA A 668 -14.45 17.31 43.63
N ARG A 669 -15.22 16.44 44.24
CA ARG A 669 -15.56 16.55 45.68
C ARG A 669 -14.29 16.30 46.51
N PRO A 670 -14.05 17.07 47.58
CA PRO A 670 -12.95 16.82 48.49
C PRO A 670 -13.23 15.58 49.35
N VAL A 671 -12.20 14.76 49.54
CA VAL A 671 -12.17 13.61 50.44
C VAL A 671 -12.02 14.14 51.89
N PRO A 672 -12.82 13.70 52.87
CA PRO A 672 -12.59 14.04 54.29
C PRO A 672 -11.42 13.25 54.86
N SER A 673 -10.49 13.92 55.47
CA SER A 673 -9.43 13.37 56.32
C SER A 673 -10.00 12.84 57.62
N GLY A 674 -9.56 11.64 58.03
CA GLY A 674 -9.87 11.12 59.39
C GLY A 674 -9.29 9.73 59.60
N ALA A 675 -8.09 9.66 60.14
CA ALA A 675 -7.54 8.43 60.74
C ALA A 675 -8.24 8.12 62.09
N PRO A 676 -8.12 6.90 62.72
CA PRO A 676 -6.85 6.44 63.25
C PRO A 676 -6.54 4.91 63.13
N SER A 677 -5.34 4.67 63.48
CA SER A 677 -4.46 3.52 63.59
C SER A 677 -4.92 2.28 64.36
N ALA A 678 -4.42 1.12 63.90
CA ALA A 678 -3.71 0.02 64.57
C ALA A 678 -4.54 -1.12 65.25
N PRO A 679 -4.01 -2.30 65.59
CA PRO A 679 -2.74 -2.93 65.26
C PRO A 679 -2.87 -4.44 64.78
N PRO A 680 -1.77 -5.23 64.72
CA PRO A 680 -1.68 -6.44 63.91
C PRO A 680 -1.91 -7.76 64.69
N ALA A 681 -2.16 -8.85 63.95
CA ALA A 681 -1.94 -10.22 64.41
C ALA A 681 -1.73 -11.22 63.29
N THR A 682 -0.51 -11.70 63.18
CA THR A 682 -0.03 -13.11 63.19
C THR A 682 -0.68 -14.16 62.31
N ASN A 683 0.22 -14.77 61.54
CA ASN A 683 0.18 -16.06 60.86
C ASN A 683 -0.24 -17.26 61.77
N PRO A 684 -0.58 -18.42 61.20
CA PRO A 684 0.39 -19.23 60.49
C PRO A 684 0.15 -19.42 58.99
#